data_d9124f42a50f6379fd0e7c2b9a9c7831
#
_entry.id   d9124f42a50f6379fd0e7c2b9a9c7831
#
_cell.length_a   1.000
_cell.length_b   1.000
_cell.length_c   1.000
_cell.angle_alpha   90.00
_cell.angle_beta   90.00
_cell.angle_gamma   90.00
#
_symmetry.space_group_name_H-M   'P 1'
#
loop_
_entity.id
_entity.type
_entity.pdbx_description
1 polymer ?
#
loop_
_entity_poly.entity_id
_entity_poly.type
_entity_poly.pdbx_seq_one_letter_code
_entity_poly.pdbx_strand_id
1 'polypeptide(L)'
;MRLLRFLTASALAVAALSLPGAASASPAVAPAAAAAAAAPQTVPALRQWTAGTGTYGFTSTSRIVVDPAYTAQLSDEAATLAEDLGALAGRSVAVVTGSASPGDIGLSLGDGSLPAEGYRMTVGQSIAIQAGTDTGAFYGTRTVLQLLHQSASVPAGTAVDWPTKSERGLMIDQGRKFFTVDWVKQHIKELAYLKLNYFHFHVSDTFGFRLESATHPEIVSTDHYSKQDIADLVALGQKYHVTIVPEIDTPGHMNQILAAHPELKLKSSSGAVSPDFIDLSLPASYALIKDLINEYLPLFPAAYWHIGADEYVTDYSKYPQLLSYARAHYGANATAKDTYYGFVNWADDLVRAGGKTTRMWNDGIKAGDGTITPHADILVEYWYSYGLTPQQLAAAGHTVANESWTPTYYVLGGAKPDTKWMYETWTPDTFEGGNVLADGAKNPGSLIHVWCDSPNAETETQVAAGIMYPLRGLAQQTWGSPKPVSTYAAFTPIVAAIGHNPAWPSTSQPGNLALGRATTASSTETANFPAPLATDGDPGTRWSSAYSDPQWLQVDLGSSQAVNRVVLRWEAAYGKAFQIQLSDDKTTWRTLYSTTAGTGGVQDLTGLSGSGRYLRLYATQRGTTYGYSLYEFEAYGGQLSGTRTLTAAGKSLDDPGSSSASGTQLITWTPHGGPNQQWRLSLNADGSYTMANGSSGLCADTAGGSTSAGAAVVQATCAAGSDSQRWLLAPLGSGEYSVTNKKSALLLTTASGSDGALATQQPNSGSAFQRWQIA
;
A
#
# COMPACT_ATOMS: atom_id res chain seq x y z
N MET A 1 31.26 -29.71 46.86
CA MET A 1 31.13 -31.11 47.34
C MET A 1 30.48 -31.88 46.22
N ARG A 2 31.29 -32.59 45.44
CA ARG A 2 31.43 -34.06 45.33
C ARG A 2 30.09 -34.77 45.04
N LEU A 3 29.87 -35.51 43.97
CA LEU A 3 30.64 -36.64 43.44
C LEU A 3 30.29 -36.96 41.97
N LEU A 4 31.31 -37.25 41.20
CA LEU A 4 31.40 -38.01 39.96
C LEU A 4 31.00 -39.47 40.15
N ARG A 5 30.41 -40.16 39.16
CA ARG A 5 30.68 -41.58 38.89
C ARG A 5 30.57 -41.91 37.39
N PHE A 6 31.66 -42.42 36.88
CA PHE A 6 31.86 -43.16 35.63
C PHE A 6 31.24 -44.56 35.71
N LEU A 7 30.82 -45.10 34.55
CA LEU A 7 30.85 -46.56 34.30
C LEU A 7 30.92 -46.84 32.81
N THR A 8 31.96 -47.33 32.43
CA THR A 8 32.67 -48.22 31.51
C THR A 8 31.84 -49.04 30.53
N ALA A 9 32.35 -49.06 29.28
CA ALA A 9 32.00 -49.92 28.16
C ALA A 9 32.42 -51.39 28.39
N SER A 10 31.64 -52.34 27.86
CA SER A 10 32.06 -53.72 27.64
C SER A 10 31.69 -54.15 26.23
N ALA A 11 32.70 -54.46 25.43
CA ALA A 11 32.58 -55.10 24.12
C ALA A 11 32.42 -56.63 24.30
N LEU A 12 31.50 -57.21 23.55
CA LEU A 12 31.44 -58.64 23.32
C LEU A 12 31.52 -58.92 21.82
N ALA A 13 32.58 -59.61 21.44
CA ALA A 13 32.78 -60.20 20.13
C ALA A 13 32.04 -61.52 20.04
N VAL A 14 31.27 -61.75 18.97
CA VAL A 14 30.79 -63.14 18.63
C VAL A 14 31.06 -63.37 17.13
N ALA A 15 31.64 -64.54 16.90
CA ALA A 15 32.20 -65.00 15.65
C ALA A 15 31.16 -65.25 14.53
N ALA A 16 31.60 -65.03 13.31
CA ALA A 16 30.88 -65.32 12.04
C ALA A 16 30.78 -66.83 11.77
N LEU A 17 29.57 -67.29 11.43
CA LEU A 17 29.36 -68.50 10.63
C LEU A 17 28.70 -68.13 9.32
N SER A 18 29.38 -68.42 8.24
CA SER A 18 28.94 -68.26 6.85
C SER A 18 28.03 -69.41 6.41
N LEU A 19 26.86 -69.09 5.86
CA LEU A 19 26.05 -69.99 5.04
C LEU A 19 25.65 -69.26 3.74
N PRO A 20 25.51 -69.96 2.59
CA PRO A 20 25.46 -69.33 1.31
C PRO A 20 24.06 -68.95 0.84
N GLY A 21 24.00 -67.81 0.20
CA GLY A 21 23.17 -67.35 -0.89
C GLY A 21 21.68 -67.69 -0.95
N ALA A 22 20.85 -66.65 -0.62
CA ALA A 22 19.58 -66.47 -1.32
C ALA A 22 19.52 -65.02 -1.83
N ALA A 23 19.38 -64.87 -3.12
CA ALA A 23 19.20 -63.52 -3.72
C ALA A 23 17.88 -62.94 -3.25
N SER A 24 17.95 -61.96 -2.36
CA SER A 24 16.81 -61.16 -1.96
C SER A 24 16.61 -60.04 -3.00
N ALA A 25 15.49 -60.09 -3.72
CA ALA A 25 15.04 -58.97 -4.53
C ALA A 25 14.86 -57.71 -3.61
N SER A 26 15.55 -56.64 -3.93
CA SER A 26 15.34 -55.32 -3.27
C SER A 26 13.89 -54.92 -3.45
N PRO A 27 13.18 -54.51 -2.39
CA PRO A 27 11.85 -53.92 -2.56
C PRO A 27 11.99 -52.63 -3.39
N ALA A 28 11.17 -52.51 -4.42
CA ALA A 28 11.05 -51.30 -5.20
C ALA A 28 10.71 -50.15 -4.23
N VAL A 29 11.57 -49.14 -4.20
CA VAL A 29 11.30 -47.90 -3.44
C VAL A 29 10.07 -47.27 -4.15
N ALA A 30 8.94 -47.26 -3.42
CA ALA A 30 7.78 -46.53 -3.87
C ALA A 30 8.21 -45.06 -4.11
N PRO A 31 7.78 -44.41 -5.19
CA PRO A 31 8.10 -43.00 -5.40
C PRO A 31 7.60 -42.23 -4.18
N ALA A 32 8.49 -41.45 -3.57
CA ALA A 32 8.13 -40.54 -2.48
C ALA A 32 6.95 -39.70 -2.96
N ALA A 33 5.85 -39.71 -2.22
CA ALA A 33 4.71 -38.86 -2.51
C ALA A 33 5.23 -37.44 -2.65
N ALA A 34 5.01 -36.81 -3.79
CA ALA A 34 5.39 -35.42 -4.00
C ALA A 34 4.78 -34.60 -2.86
N ALA A 35 5.62 -33.89 -2.13
CA ALA A 35 5.15 -33.03 -1.07
C ALA A 35 4.08 -32.11 -1.64
N ALA A 36 2.91 -32.04 -0.99
CA ALA A 36 1.84 -31.16 -1.42
C ALA A 36 2.39 -29.73 -1.53
N ALA A 37 2.12 -29.06 -2.64
CA ALA A 37 2.61 -27.70 -2.87
C ALA A 37 2.11 -26.80 -1.72
N ALA A 38 3.00 -26.01 -1.15
CA ALA A 38 2.66 -25.05 -0.11
C ALA A 38 1.60 -24.05 -0.61
N ALA A 39 0.79 -23.50 0.30
CA ALA A 39 -0.15 -22.44 -0.06
C ALA A 39 0.60 -21.24 -0.65
N PRO A 40 0.07 -20.60 -1.71
CA PRO A 40 0.63 -19.38 -2.23
C PRO A 40 0.54 -18.27 -1.18
N GLN A 41 1.55 -17.39 -1.17
CA GLN A 41 1.66 -16.34 -0.15
C GLN A 41 0.72 -15.18 -0.46
N THR A 42 -0.06 -14.77 0.54
CA THR A 42 -0.94 -13.59 0.53
C THR A 42 -0.96 -12.96 1.93
N VAL A 43 -1.40 -11.72 2.04
CA VAL A 43 -1.67 -11.03 3.32
C VAL A 43 -3.04 -10.37 3.24
N PRO A 44 -4.00 -10.84 4.07
CA PRO A 44 -3.92 -11.99 4.97
C PRO A 44 -3.71 -13.31 4.22
N ALA A 45 -3.10 -14.28 4.90
CA ALA A 45 -2.88 -15.61 4.33
C ALA A 45 -4.20 -16.34 4.10
N LEU A 46 -4.21 -17.28 3.15
CA LEU A 46 -5.38 -18.11 2.88
C LEU A 46 -5.72 -18.99 4.09
N ARG A 47 -6.99 -19.02 4.48
CA ARG A 47 -7.46 -19.81 5.63
C ARG A 47 -7.34 -21.30 5.38
N GLN A 48 -7.74 -21.75 4.20
CA GLN A 48 -7.65 -23.14 3.77
C GLN A 48 -7.05 -23.19 2.37
N TRP A 49 -6.15 -24.13 2.14
CA TRP A 49 -5.57 -24.40 0.84
C TRP A 49 -5.43 -25.90 0.60
N THR A 50 -5.96 -26.38 -0.51
CA THR A 50 -5.73 -27.73 -1.00
C THR A 50 -4.99 -27.63 -2.32
N ALA A 51 -3.75 -28.11 -2.36
CA ALA A 51 -2.92 -28.08 -3.54
C ALA A 51 -3.47 -28.96 -4.65
N GLY A 52 -3.43 -28.47 -5.89
CA GLY A 52 -3.75 -29.19 -7.12
C GLY A 52 -2.50 -29.49 -7.93
N THR A 53 -2.69 -29.94 -9.15
CA THR A 53 -1.61 -30.19 -10.12
C THR A 53 -1.64 -29.19 -11.27
N GLY A 54 -0.48 -28.66 -11.64
CA GLY A 54 -0.33 -27.68 -12.72
C GLY A 54 -0.31 -26.23 -12.19
N THR A 55 -0.47 -25.29 -13.11
CA THR A 55 -0.43 -23.85 -12.85
C THR A 55 -1.43 -23.11 -13.74
N TYR A 56 -1.96 -21.99 -13.25
CA TYR A 56 -2.61 -20.96 -14.06
C TYR A 56 -1.55 -20.03 -14.63
N GLY A 57 -1.75 -19.54 -15.86
CA GLY A 57 -0.90 -18.53 -16.49
C GLY A 57 -1.72 -17.29 -16.88
N PHE A 58 -1.35 -16.13 -16.35
CA PHE A 58 -1.90 -14.84 -16.79
C PHE A 58 -1.15 -14.35 -18.03
N THR A 59 -1.87 -14.12 -19.12
CA THR A 59 -1.30 -13.77 -20.43
C THR A 59 -1.95 -12.51 -21.01
N SER A 60 -1.47 -12.05 -22.15
CA SER A 60 -2.07 -10.91 -22.87
C SER A 60 -3.52 -11.15 -23.33
N THR A 61 -3.95 -12.41 -23.41
CA THR A 61 -5.32 -12.81 -23.82
C THR A 61 -6.24 -13.13 -22.65
N SER A 62 -5.74 -13.12 -21.41
CA SER A 62 -6.55 -13.35 -20.21
C SER A 62 -7.63 -12.31 -20.05
N ARG A 63 -8.85 -12.75 -19.70
CA ARG A 63 -10.06 -11.94 -19.52
C ARG A 63 -10.64 -12.18 -18.15
N ILE A 64 -11.50 -11.26 -17.72
CA ILE A 64 -12.40 -11.45 -16.58
C ILE A 64 -13.75 -11.87 -17.16
N VAL A 65 -14.30 -12.97 -16.65
CA VAL A 65 -15.54 -13.56 -17.16
C VAL A 65 -16.57 -13.60 -16.04
N VAL A 66 -17.67 -12.88 -16.21
CA VAL A 66 -18.80 -12.90 -15.28
C VAL A 66 -19.80 -13.96 -15.70
N ASP A 67 -20.21 -14.80 -14.76
CA ASP A 67 -21.32 -15.76 -14.98
C ASP A 67 -22.60 -14.99 -15.37
N PRO A 68 -23.27 -15.35 -16.49
CA PRO A 68 -24.46 -14.66 -16.96
C PRO A 68 -25.58 -14.55 -15.92
N ALA A 69 -25.69 -15.51 -15.01
CA ALA A 69 -26.70 -15.52 -13.96
C ALA A 69 -26.52 -14.40 -12.90
N TYR A 70 -25.29 -13.86 -12.80
CA TYR A 70 -24.90 -12.92 -11.75
C TYR A 70 -24.33 -11.60 -12.28
N THR A 71 -24.58 -11.29 -13.56
CA THR A 71 -24.04 -10.09 -14.20
C THR A 71 -24.44 -8.81 -13.46
N ALA A 72 -25.67 -8.71 -12.99
CA ALA A 72 -26.16 -7.52 -12.28
C ALA A 72 -25.46 -7.29 -10.93
N GLN A 73 -25.01 -8.37 -10.27
CA GLN A 73 -24.38 -8.31 -8.95
C GLN A 73 -22.84 -8.21 -9.02
N LEU A 74 -22.22 -8.64 -10.13
CA LEU A 74 -20.75 -8.78 -10.22
C LEU A 74 -20.10 -7.90 -11.28
N SER A 75 -20.87 -7.05 -11.99
CA SER A 75 -20.30 -6.15 -13.01
C SER A 75 -19.30 -5.18 -12.42
N ASP A 76 -19.59 -4.63 -11.23
CA ASP A 76 -18.75 -3.61 -10.59
C ASP A 76 -17.47 -4.24 -10.03
N GLU A 77 -17.54 -5.44 -9.45
CA GLU A 77 -16.38 -6.22 -8.98
C GLU A 77 -15.47 -6.60 -10.14
N ALA A 78 -16.07 -7.02 -11.27
CA ALA A 78 -15.32 -7.36 -12.48
C ALA A 78 -14.63 -6.13 -13.10
N ALA A 79 -15.33 -4.99 -13.14
CA ALA A 79 -14.78 -3.73 -13.64
C ALA A 79 -13.64 -3.22 -12.74
N THR A 80 -13.82 -3.31 -11.41
CA THR A 80 -12.79 -2.93 -10.43
C THR A 80 -11.57 -3.84 -10.54
N LEU A 81 -11.75 -5.15 -10.68
CA LEU A 81 -10.63 -6.07 -10.93
C LEU A 81 -9.94 -5.78 -12.26
N ALA A 82 -10.69 -5.42 -13.32
CA ALA A 82 -10.12 -5.08 -14.62
C ALA A 82 -9.26 -3.81 -14.56
N GLU A 83 -9.70 -2.79 -13.81
CA GLU A 83 -8.93 -1.57 -13.57
C GLU A 83 -7.61 -1.88 -12.85
N ASP A 84 -7.68 -2.63 -11.73
CA ASP A 84 -6.52 -2.96 -10.90
C ASP A 84 -5.53 -3.89 -11.62
N LEU A 85 -6.03 -4.93 -12.33
CA LEU A 85 -5.19 -5.79 -13.17
C LEU A 85 -4.62 -5.04 -14.37
N GLY A 86 -5.37 -4.07 -14.89
CA GLY A 86 -4.91 -3.18 -15.95
C GLY A 86 -3.71 -2.35 -15.51
N ALA A 87 -3.77 -1.78 -14.30
CA ALA A 87 -2.65 -1.05 -13.70
C ALA A 87 -1.44 -1.97 -13.46
N LEU A 88 -1.67 -3.18 -12.93
CA LEU A 88 -0.62 -4.17 -12.69
C LEU A 88 0.06 -4.65 -13.99
N ALA A 89 -0.73 -4.93 -15.04
CA ALA A 89 -0.26 -5.51 -16.29
C ALA A 89 0.21 -4.47 -17.32
N GLY A 90 -0.02 -3.17 -17.08
CA GLY A 90 0.26 -2.09 -18.02
C GLY A 90 -0.58 -2.16 -19.31
N ARG A 91 -1.75 -2.81 -19.28
CA ARG A 91 -2.67 -2.96 -20.40
C ARG A 91 -4.11 -3.11 -19.92
N SER A 92 -5.07 -2.84 -20.79
CA SER A 92 -6.48 -3.15 -20.48
C SER A 92 -6.73 -4.66 -20.37
N VAL A 93 -7.61 -5.06 -19.45
CA VAL A 93 -8.10 -6.43 -19.26
C VAL A 93 -9.60 -6.44 -19.60
N ALA A 94 -10.00 -7.26 -20.56
CA ALA A 94 -11.38 -7.28 -21.02
C ALA A 94 -12.29 -7.96 -19.96
N VAL A 95 -13.47 -7.38 -19.75
CA VAL A 95 -14.57 -8.00 -19.00
C VAL A 95 -15.60 -8.50 -19.98
N VAL A 96 -16.02 -9.76 -19.86
CA VAL A 96 -17.03 -10.40 -20.71
C VAL A 96 -18.00 -11.23 -19.87
N THR A 97 -19.19 -11.50 -20.39
CA THR A 97 -20.15 -12.40 -19.79
C THR A 97 -20.12 -13.75 -20.50
N GLY A 98 -20.15 -14.87 -19.75
CA GLY A 98 -20.11 -16.20 -20.33
C GLY A 98 -19.49 -17.26 -19.44
N SER A 99 -18.92 -18.29 -20.04
CA SER A 99 -18.14 -19.33 -19.37
C SER A 99 -16.64 -19.05 -19.51
N ALA A 100 -15.90 -19.19 -18.42
CA ALA A 100 -14.44 -19.01 -18.42
C ALA A 100 -13.75 -20.12 -19.24
N SER A 101 -12.78 -19.71 -20.04
CA SER A 101 -11.87 -20.57 -20.81
C SER A 101 -10.49 -20.64 -20.14
N PRO A 102 -9.58 -21.54 -20.57
CA PRO A 102 -8.20 -21.52 -20.11
C PRO A 102 -7.56 -20.13 -20.23
N GLY A 103 -6.93 -19.66 -19.14
CA GLY A 103 -6.34 -18.32 -19.05
C GLY A 103 -7.29 -17.25 -18.51
N ASP A 104 -8.60 -17.50 -18.39
CA ASP A 104 -9.56 -16.52 -17.88
C ASP A 104 -9.65 -16.53 -16.33
N ILE A 105 -10.21 -15.45 -15.77
CA ILE A 105 -10.59 -15.32 -14.36
C ILE A 105 -12.11 -15.21 -14.30
N GLY A 106 -12.79 -16.24 -13.79
CA GLY A 106 -14.24 -16.33 -13.71
C GLY A 106 -14.74 -15.84 -12.35
N LEU A 107 -15.85 -15.09 -12.35
CA LEU A 107 -16.59 -14.63 -11.17
C LEU A 107 -18.00 -15.19 -11.19
N SER A 108 -18.44 -15.80 -10.08
CA SER A 108 -19.79 -16.32 -9.90
C SER A 108 -20.25 -16.22 -8.44
N LEU A 109 -21.56 -16.25 -8.21
CA LEU A 109 -22.17 -16.39 -6.89
C LEU A 109 -22.82 -17.78 -6.75
N GLY A 110 -23.48 -18.01 -5.61
CA GLY A 110 -24.30 -19.20 -5.38
C GLY A 110 -23.72 -20.20 -4.37
N ASP A 111 -22.54 -19.95 -3.78
CA ASP A 111 -22.04 -20.76 -2.65
C ASP A 111 -22.60 -20.22 -1.32
N GLY A 112 -23.87 -20.54 -1.03
CA GLY A 112 -24.53 -20.16 0.22
C GLY A 112 -23.99 -20.83 1.49
N SER A 113 -22.97 -21.69 1.36
CA SER A 113 -22.29 -22.31 2.51
C SER A 113 -21.21 -21.39 3.12
N LEU A 114 -20.82 -20.33 2.42
CA LEU A 114 -19.78 -19.39 2.84
C LEU A 114 -20.38 -18.23 3.66
N PRO A 115 -19.63 -17.66 4.61
CA PRO A 115 -19.98 -16.38 5.22
C PRO A 115 -20.11 -15.27 4.18
N ALA A 116 -20.79 -14.16 4.52
CA ALA A 116 -21.01 -13.04 3.59
C ALA A 116 -19.71 -12.49 2.97
N GLU A 117 -18.62 -12.41 3.72
CA GLU A 117 -17.31 -11.98 3.22
C GLU A 117 -16.42 -13.15 2.75
N GLY A 118 -16.97 -14.37 2.69
CA GLY A 118 -16.25 -15.58 2.31
C GLY A 118 -16.27 -15.87 0.81
N TYR A 119 -15.23 -16.52 0.33
CA TYR A 119 -15.12 -16.97 -1.06
C TYR A 119 -14.39 -18.32 -1.17
N ARG A 120 -14.66 -19.00 -2.27
CA ARG A 120 -13.90 -20.14 -2.78
C ARG A 120 -13.17 -19.72 -4.04
N MET A 121 -11.86 -19.96 -4.11
CA MET A 121 -11.06 -19.73 -5.29
C MET A 121 -10.46 -21.06 -5.76
N THR A 122 -10.78 -21.48 -6.98
CA THR A 122 -10.20 -22.67 -7.62
C THR A 122 -9.27 -22.24 -8.75
N VAL A 123 -8.00 -22.63 -8.64
CA VAL A 123 -6.95 -22.35 -9.62
C VAL A 123 -6.66 -23.64 -10.39
N GLY A 124 -6.87 -23.60 -11.69
CA GLY A 124 -6.60 -24.67 -12.62
C GLY A 124 -6.00 -24.10 -13.91
N GLN A 125 -6.57 -24.45 -15.06
CA GLN A 125 -6.28 -23.76 -16.34
C GLN A 125 -6.88 -22.36 -16.40
N SER A 126 -7.92 -22.11 -15.63
CA SER A 126 -8.51 -20.80 -15.33
C SER A 126 -8.53 -20.59 -13.81
N ILE A 127 -8.77 -19.37 -13.36
CA ILE A 127 -9.12 -19.08 -11.96
C ILE A 127 -10.64 -18.92 -11.89
N ALA A 128 -11.29 -19.63 -10.96
CA ALA A 128 -12.73 -19.47 -10.68
C ALA A 128 -12.88 -18.95 -9.24
N ILE A 129 -13.55 -17.81 -9.07
CA ILE A 129 -13.97 -17.26 -7.79
C ILE A 129 -15.47 -17.46 -7.65
N GLN A 130 -15.88 -18.10 -6.56
CA GLN A 130 -17.27 -18.31 -6.21
C GLN A 130 -17.53 -17.84 -4.78
N ALA A 131 -18.63 -17.12 -4.55
CA ALA A 131 -18.98 -16.55 -3.25
C ALA A 131 -20.48 -16.62 -2.97
N GLY A 132 -20.88 -16.29 -1.73
CA GLY A 132 -22.27 -16.12 -1.37
C GLY A 132 -22.80 -14.73 -1.68
N THR A 133 -21.89 -13.72 -1.72
CA THR A 133 -22.19 -12.30 -1.95
C THR A 133 -21.17 -11.66 -2.89
N ASP A 134 -21.48 -10.47 -3.40
CA ASP A 134 -20.55 -9.59 -4.14
C ASP A 134 -19.28 -9.26 -3.33
N THR A 135 -19.44 -8.92 -2.05
CA THR A 135 -18.33 -8.63 -1.14
C THR A 135 -17.37 -9.82 -0.99
N GLY A 136 -17.91 -11.04 -0.86
CA GLY A 136 -17.09 -12.26 -0.85
C GLY A 136 -16.33 -12.45 -2.17
N ALA A 137 -17.00 -12.24 -3.30
CA ALA A 137 -16.38 -12.30 -4.62
C ALA A 137 -15.28 -11.23 -4.76
N PHE A 138 -15.53 -10.00 -4.30
CA PHE A 138 -14.56 -8.92 -4.27
C PHE A 138 -13.28 -9.32 -3.52
N TYR A 139 -13.38 -9.89 -2.31
CA TYR A 139 -12.18 -10.34 -1.57
C TYR A 139 -11.43 -11.48 -2.26
N GLY A 140 -12.14 -12.34 -2.97
CA GLY A 140 -11.51 -13.32 -3.87
C GLY A 140 -10.67 -12.65 -4.95
N THR A 141 -11.16 -11.54 -5.54
CA THR A 141 -10.40 -10.76 -6.53
C THR A 141 -9.13 -10.13 -5.93
N ARG A 142 -9.17 -9.68 -4.66
CA ARG A 142 -7.98 -9.13 -3.99
C ARG A 142 -6.89 -10.19 -3.79
N THR A 143 -7.29 -11.41 -3.50
CA THR A 143 -6.34 -12.55 -3.46
C THR A 143 -5.69 -12.79 -4.82
N VAL A 144 -6.47 -12.86 -5.91
CA VAL A 144 -5.93 -13.00 -7.27
C VAL A 144 -4.95 -11.87 -7.60
N LEU A 145 -5.28 -10.64 -7.23
CA LEU A 145 -4.45 -9.47 -7.46
C LEU A 145 -3.10 -9.58 -6.76
N GLN A 146 -3.06 -9.99 -5.48
CA GLN A 146 -1.82 -10.21 -4.74
C GLN A 146 -0.98 -11.35 -5.34
N LEU A 147 -1.60 -12.43 -5.81
CA LEU A 147 -0.90 -13.54 -6.44
C LEU A 147 -0.28 -13.13 -7.78
N LEU A 148 -1.02 -12.40 -8.61
CA LEU A 148 -0.55 -11.93 -9.91
C LEU A 148 0.46 -10.78 -9.80
N HIS A 149 0.45 -10.02 -8.70
CA HIS A 149 1.52 -9.05 -8.39
C HIS A 149 2.88 -9.77 -8.25
N GLN A 150 2.90 -10.94 -7.62
CA GLN A 150 4.13 -11.71 -7.37
C GLN A 150 4.59 -12.50 -8.61
N SER A 151 3.66 -13.04 -9.39
CA SER A 151 3.99 -13.87 -10.55
C SER A 151 2.80 -13.99 -11.51
N ALA A 152 3.06 -13.93 -12.81
CA ALA A 152 2.06 -14.26 -13.84
C ALA A 152 1.64 -15.74 -13.82
N SER A 153 2.35 -16.62 -13.09
CA SER A 153 2.04 -18.03 -12.93
C SER A 153 1.62 -18.34 -11.49
N VAL A 154 0.41 -18.88 -11.31
CA VAL A 154 -0.17 -19.22 -10.00
C VAL A 154 -0.30 -20.73 -9.87
N PRO A 155 0.18 -21.38 -8.77
CA PRO A 155 0.05 -22.82 -8.58
C PRO A 155 -1.43 -23.23 -8.50
N ALA A 156 -1.77 -24.38 -9.10
CA ALA A 156 -3.12 -24.93 -9.07
C ALA A 156 -3.49 -25.40 -7.65
N GLY A 157 -4.77 -25.25 -7.32
CA GLY A 157 -5.34 -25.66 -6.04
C GLY A 157 -6.66 -24.98 -5.75
N THR A 158 -7.21 -25.22 -4.55
CA THR A 158 -8.45 -24.62 -4.09
C THR A 158 -8.24 -23.96 -2.73
N ALA A 159 -8.59 -22.69 -2.65
CA ALA A 159 -8.70 -21.93 -1.41
C ALA A 159 -10.15 -21.83 -0.97
N VAL A 160 -10.40 -21.86 0.36
CA VAL A 160 -11.65 -21.42 0.97
C VAL A 160 -11.27 -20.44 2.07
N ASP A 161 -11.78 -19.21 2.00
CA ASP A 161 -11.25 -18.10 2.80
C ASP A 161 -12.36 -17.15 3.27
N TRP A 162 -12.25 -16.64 4.50
CA TRP A 162 -13.19 -15.71 5.13
C TRP A 162 -12.58 -15.05 6.36
N PRO A 163 -13.04 -13.84 6.79
CA PRO A 163 -12.54 -13.19 8.01
C PRO A 163 -13.15 -13.75 9.28
N THR A 164 -12.45 -13.54 10.41
CA THR A 164 -12.95 -13.81 11.77
C THR A 164 -13.63 -12.57 12.36
N LYS A 165 -13.09 -11.36 12.10
CA LYS A 165 -13.61 -10.11 12.60
C LYS A 165 -14.34 -9.36 11.49
N SER A 166 -15.49 -8.77 11.80
CA SER A 166 -16.32 -8.03 10.84
C SER A 166 -15.80 -6.61 10.57
N GLU A 167 -15.02 -6.03 11.50
CA GLU A 167 -14.43 -4.68 11.36
C GLU A 167 -12.91 -4.76 11.40
N ARG A 168 -12.26 -4.16 10.40
CA ARG A 168 -10.81 -4.21 10.17
C ARG A 168 -10.41 -2.96 9.39
N GLY A 169 -9.48 -2.16 9.88
CA GLY A 169 -9.23 -0.95 9.11
C GLY A 169 -8.18 0.02 9.65
N LEU A 170 -8.44 1.28 9.36
CA LEU A 170 -7.55 2.40 9.64
C LEU A 170 -8.38 3.60 10.11
N MET A 171 -7.95 4.24 11.18
CA MET A 171 -8.40 5.57 11.60
C MET A 171 -7.32 6.60 11.29
N ILE A 172 -7.73 7.78 10.82
CA ILE A 172 -6.84 8.92 10.54
C ILE A 172 -7.36 10.18 11.20
N ASP A 173 -6.52 10.82 12.01
CA ASP A 173 -6.75 12.11 12.62
C ASP A 173 -6.50 13.25 11.60
N GLN A 174 -7.57 13.61 10.91
CA GLN A 174 -7.60 14.74 9.98
C GLN A 174 -7.72 16.08 10.73
N GLY A 175 -8.34 16.06 11.90
CA GLY A 175 -8.55 17.24 12.73
C GLY A 175 -7.24 17.92 13.07
N ARG A 176 -6.24 17.16 13.54
CA ARG A 176 -4.93 17.73 13.89
C ARG A 176 -4.00 17.89 12.67
N LYS A 177 -4.07 17.01 11.66
CA LYS A 177 -3.28 17.11 10.43
C LYS A 177 -4.14 16.83 9.21
N PHE A 178 -4.21 17.78 8.28
CA PHE A 178 -4.88 17.56 7.00
C PHE A 178 -4.05 16.60 6.12
N PHE A 179 -4.69 15.54 5.63
CA PHE A 179 -4.17 14.67 4.58
C PHE A 179 -4.91 14.94 3.28
N THR A 180 -4.18 14.93 2.16
CA THR A 180 -4.76 15.23 0.85
C THR A 180 -5.81 14.20 0.44
N VAL A 181 -6.77 14.63 -0.39
CA VAL A 181 -7.81 13.75 -0.96
C VAL A 181 -7.18 12.55 -1.68
N ASP A 182 -6.07 12.77 -2.39
CA ASP A 182 -5.35 11.70 -3.10
C ASP A 182 -4.74 10.70 -2.13
N TRP A 183 -4.18 11.15 -1.01
CA TRP A 183 -3.66 10.27 0.04
C TRP A 183 -4.78 9.37 0.60
N VAL A 184 -5.94 9.94 0.90
CA VAL A 184 -7.11 9.17 1.40
C VAL A 184 -7.58 8.17 0.35
N LYS A 185 -7.70 8.58 -0.93
CA LYS A 185 -8.09 7.68 -2.04
C LYS A 185 -7.12 6.50 -2.19
N GLN A 186 -5.82 6.74 -2.06
CA GLN A 186 -4.82 5.68 -2.12
C GLN A 186 -4.95 4.69 -0.94
N HIS A 187 -5.22 5.19 0.27
CA HIS A 187 -5.37 4.32 1.43
C HIS A 187 -6.69 3.53 1.42
N ILE A 188 -7.78 4.07 0.87
CA ILE A 188 -9.01 3.28 0.61
C ILE A 188 -8.70 2.07 -0.29
N LYS A 189 -7.95 2.27 -1.39
CA LYS A 189 -7.53 1.18 -2.28
C LYS A 189 -6.58 0.19 -1.58
N GLU A 190 -5.68 0.69 -0.75
CA GLU A 190 -4.73 -0.13 0.02
C GLU A 190 -5.44 -1.00 1.06
N LEU A 191 -6.40 -0.43 1.80
CA LEU A 191 -7.23 -1.19 2.73
C LEU A 191 -7.96 -2.32 2.01
N ALA A 192 -8.60 -2.03 0.90
CA ALA A 192 -9.28 -3.04 0.07
C ALA A 192 -8.33 -4.15 -0.40
N TYR A 193 -7.12 -3.79 -0.85
CA TYR A 193 -6.08 -4.74 -1.27
C TYR A 193 -5.70 -5.73 -0.17
N LEU A 194 -5.71 -5.27 1.09
CA LEU A 194 -5.47 -6.06 2.30
C LEU A 194 -6.73 -6.68 2.90
N LYS A 195 -7.89 -6.59 2.24
CA LYS A 195 -9.21 -7.04 2.72
C LYS A 195 -9.61 -6.38 4.05
N LEU A 196 -9.14 -5.17 4.30
CA LEU A 196 -9.61 -4.29 5.36
C LEU A 196 -10.82 -3.51 4.85
N ASN A 197 -11.82 -3.26 5.71
CA ASN A 197 -13.15 -2.81 5.28
C ASN A 197 -13.68 -1.56 5.99
N TYR A 198 -12.88 -0.95 6.87
CA TYR A 198 -13.26 0.26 7.60
C TYR A 198 -12.20 1.35 7.47
N PHE A 199 -12.66 2.57 7.24
CA PHE A 199 -11.88 3.79 7.30
C PHE A 199 -12.57 4.76 8.26
N HIS A 200 -12.02 4.92 9.48
CA HIS A 200 -12.54 5.84 10.47
C HIS A 200 -11.94 7.23 10.22
N PHE A 201 -12.80 8.19 9.96
CA PHE A 201 -12.47 9.51 9.45
C PHE A 201 -12.70 10.56 10.54
N HIS A 202 -11.69 10.78 11.40
CA HIS A 202 -11.69 11.75 12.50
C HIS A 202 -11.44 13.15 11.96
N VAL A 203 -12.51 13.92 11.68
CA VAL A 203 -12.43 15.15 10.87
C VAL A 203 -12.38 16.45 11.66
N SER A 204 -12.50 16.39 12.98
CA SER A 204 -12.41 17.56 13.86
C SER A 204 -11.63 17.27 15.12
N ASP A 205 -10.75 18.19 15.51
CA ASP A 205 -9.98 18.17 16.75
C ASP A 205 -9.33 19.54 16.98
N THR A 206 -8.33 19.57 17.88
CA THR A 206 -7.60 20.74 18.38
C THR A 206 -7.20 21.75 17.28
N PHE A 207 -6.72 21.29 16.11
CA PHE A 207 -6.12 22.16 15.09
C PHE A 207 -6.99 22.36 13.85
N GLY A 208 -8.11 21.66 13.73
CA GLY A 208 -8.94 21.82 12.55
C GLY A 208 -10.31 21.21 12.63
N PHE A 209 -11.21 21.79 11.86
CA PHE A 209 -12.48 21.24 11.43
C PHE A 209 -12.41 21.09 9.90
N ARG A 210 -12.39 19.86 9.40
CA ARG A 210 -11.96 19.54 8.04
C ARG A 210 -13.08 19.26 7.05
N LEU A 211 -14.31 19.61 7.37
CA LEU A 211 -15.44 19.49 6.46
C LEU A 211 -15.98 20.86 6.05
N GLU A 212 -16.30 21.03 4.76
CA GLU A 212 -17.07 22.17 4.29
C GLU A 212 -18.41 22.23 5.02
N SER A 213 -18.76 23.39 5.61
CA SER A 213 -20.02 23.61 6.30
C SER A 213 -20.83 24.73 5.67
N ALA A 214 -22.12 24.48 5.46
CA ALA A 214 -23.09 25.50 5.07
C ALA A 214 -23.78 26.13 6.28
N THR A 215 -23.90 25.38 7.38
CA THR A 215 -24.54 25.86 8.62
C THR A 215 -23.59 26.68 9.48
N HIS A 216 -22.31 26.30 9.52
CA HIS A 216 -21.27 26.90 10.35
C HIS A 216 -19.97 27.13 9.57
N PRO A 217 -19.97 27.98 8.51
CA PRO A 217 -18.76 28.22 7.71
C PRO A 217 -17.62 28.85 8.50
N GLU A 218 -17.91 29.49 9.65
CA GLU A 218 -16.96 30.16 10.52
C GLU A 218 -16.01 29.20 11.25
N ILE A 219 -16.38 27.92 11.40
CA ILE A 219 -15.53 26.92 12.08
C ILE A 219 -14.58 26.20 11.11
N VAL A 220 -14.81 26.30 9.81
CA VAL A 220 -14.10 25.51 8.80
C VAL A 220 -12.66 25.97 8.66
N SER A 221 -11.73 25.02 8.70
CA SER A 221 -10.30 25.28 8.49
C SER A 221 -10.00 25.62 7.03
N THR A 222 -8.86 26.32 6.78
CA THR A 222 -8.40 26.65 5.41
C THR A 222 -8.25 25.37 4.55
N ASP A 223 -7.54 24.37 5.11
CA ASP A 223 -7.42 23.05 4.48
C ASP A 223 -8.59 22.20 4.94
N HIS A 224 -9.49 21.85 4.04
CA HIS A 224 -10.68 21.05 4.33
C HIS A 224 -11.15 20.28 3.09
N TYR A 225 -12.01 19.31 3.29
CA TYR A 225 -12.69 18.55 2.24
C TYR A 225 -13.99 19.25 1.86
N SER A 226 -14.17 19.51 0.59
CA SER A 226 -15.47 19.94 0.06
C SER A 226 -16.50 18.80 0.18
N LYS A 227 -17.79 19.13 0.13
CA LYS A 227 -18.85 18.10 0.08
C LYS A 227 -18.71 17.19 -1.14
N GLN A 228 -18.13 17.70 -2.25
CA GLN A 228 -17.83 16.88 -3.43
C GLN A 228 -16.68 15.91 -3.15
N ASP A 229 -15.61 16.33 -2.46
CA ASP A 229 -14.54 15.42 -2.05
C ASP A 229 -15.07 14.28 -1.19
N ILE A 230 -15.97 14.59 -0.25
CA ILE A 230 -16.60 13.56 0.58
C ILE A 230 -17.45 12.61 -0.25
N ALA A 231 -18.24 13.12 -1.20
CA ALA A 231 -19.03 12.29 -2.10
C ALA A 231 -18.15 11.35 -2.94
N ASP A 232 -17.03 11.86 -3.46
CA ASP A 232 -16.04 11.08 -4.23
C ASP A 232 -15.37 10.00 -3.37
N LEU A 233 -14.99 10.33 -2.13
CA LEU A 233 -14.38 9.39 -1.19
C LEU A 233 -15.36 8.29 -0.79
N VAL A 234 -16.62 8.64 -0.51
CA VAL A 234 -17.70 7.69 -0.19
C VAL A 234 -17.96 6.76 -1.37
N ALA A 235 -18.07 7.29 -2.59
CA ALA A 235 -18.27 6.48 -3.80
C ALA A 235 -17.08 5.53 -4.04
N LEU A 236 -15.85 5.99 -3.80
CA LEU A 236 -14.66 5.15 -3.88
C LEU A 236 -14.68 4.06 -2.80
N GLY A 237 -15.05 4.42 -1.55
CA GLY A 237 -15.20 3.46 -0.47
C GLY A 237 -16.21 2.36 -0.81
N GLN A 238 -17.38 2.71 -1.35
CA GLN A 238 -18.39 1.76 -1.80
C GLN A 238 -17.84 0.83 -2.90
N LYS A 239 -17.17 1.39 -3.91
CA LYS A 239 -16.53 0.64 -5.01
C LYS A 239 -15.50 -0.38 -4.50
N TYR A 240 -14.76 -0.05 -3.45
CA TYR A 240 -13.69 -0.88 -2.89
C TYR A 240 -14.09 -1.62 -1.61
N HIS A 241 -15.40 -1.67 -1.27
CA HIS A 241 -15.94 -2.32 -0.07
C HIS A 241 -15.28 -1.84 1.24
N VAL A 242 -14.98 -0.54 1.32
CA VAL A 242 -14.44 0.13 2.50
C VAL A 242 -15.47 1.13 3.03
N THR A 243 -15.98 0.86 4.22
CA THR A 243 -16.95 1.73 4.89
C THR A 243 -16.25 2.93 5.51
N ILE A 244 -16.65 4.16 5.15
CA ILE A 244 -16.13 5.38 5.76
C ILE A 244 -17.04 5.78 6.91
N VAL A 245 -16.50 5.74 8.15
CA VAL A 245 -17.20 6.14 9.37
C VAL A 245 -16.70 7.52 9.79
N PRO A 246 -17.52 8.57 9.75
CA PRO A 246 -17.11 9.90 10.16
C PRO A 246 -17.14 10.05 11.68
N GLU A 247 -16.22 10.86 12.20
CA GLU A 247 -16.22 11.33 13.57
C GLU A 247 -16.14 12.85 13.63
N ILE A 248 -17.09 13.47 14.31
CA ILE A 248 -16.98 14.84 14.79
C ILE A 248 -16.89 14.76 16.31
N ASP A 249 -15.71 15.02 16.82
CA ASP A 249 -15.42 14.84 18.24
C ASP A 249 -16.09 15.91 19.08
N THR A 250 -16.88 15.46 20.04
CA THR A 250 -17.67 16.24 20.99
C THR A 250 -17.90 15.44 22.29
N PRO A 251 -17.99 16.04 23.46
CA PRO A 251 -17.96 17.48 23.79
C PRO A 251 -16.56 17.98 24.18
N GLY A 252 -15.53 17.12 24.09
CA GLY A 252 -14.11 17.45 24.19
C GLY A 252 -13.54 17.79 22.81
N HIS A 253 -12.22 18.07 22.75
CA HIS A 253 -11.44 18.26 21.51
C HIS A 253 -11.99 19.32 20.53
N MET A 254 -12.82 20.25 21.02
CA MET A 254 -13.55 21.21 20.19
C MET A 254 -12.82 22.56 20.01
N ASN A 255 -11.49 22.61 20.16
CA ASN A 255 -10.73 23.86 20.15
C ASN A 255 -10.99 24.71 18.91
N GLN A 256 -10.98 24.09 17.69
CA GLN A 256 -11.23 24.80 16.44
C GLN A 256 -12.65 25.37 16.38
N ILE A 257 -13.64 24.59 16.76
CA ILE A 257 -15.05 25.01 16.81
C ILE A 257 -15.22 26.14 17.82
N LEU A 258 -14.67 25.97 19.03
CA LEU A 258 -14.78 26.92 20.13
C LEU A 258 -13.91 28.16 19.93
N ALA A 259 -12.99 28.19 19.00
CA ALA A 259 -12.31 29.43 18.60
C ALA A 259 -13.29 30.41 17.94
N ALA A 260 -14.24 29.91 17.13
CA ALA A 260 -15.32 30.71 16.54
C ALA A 260 -16.48 30.99 17.51
N HIS A 261 -16.69 30.12 18.49
CA HIS A 261 -17.78 30.20 19.49
C HIS A 261 -17.27 30.28 20.95
N PRO A 262 -16.48 31.32 21.31
CA PRO A 262 -15.88 31.43 22.64
C PRO A 262 -16.91 31.54 23.78
N GLU A 263 -18.14 31.95 23.49
CA GLU A 263 -19.26 32.02 24.41
C GLU A 263 -19.74 30.66 24.91
N LEU A 264 -19.48 29.59 24.10
CA LEU A 264 -19.86 28.21 24.43
C LEU A 264 -18.78 27.45 25.21
N LYS A 265 -17.62 28.05 25.46
CA LYS A 265 -16.53 27.42 26.21
C LYS A 265 -16.91 27.17 27.67
N LEU A 266 -16.62 25.99 28.19
CA LEU A 266 -16.82 25.63 29.57
C LEU A 266 -15.93 26.49 30.50
N LYS A 267 -16.53 27.11 31.51
CA LYS A 267 -15.85 27.99 32.48
C LYS A 267 -15.90 27.39 33.88
N SER A 268 -14.75 27.32 34.53
CA SER A 268 -14.68 26.87 35.91
C SER A 268 -15.21 27.91 36.89
N SER A 269 -15.52 27.50 38.13
CA SER A 269 -15.91 28.40 39.24
C SER A 269 -14.84 29.43 39.61
N SER A 270 -13.57 29.20 39.27
CA SER A 270 -12.49 30.18 39.41
C SER A 270 -12.37 31.15 38.22
N GLY A 271 -13.21 31.04 37.21
CA GLY A 271 -13.19 31.85 36.01
C GLY A 271 -12.23 31.35 34.89
N ALA A 272 -11.53 30.25 35.11
CA ALA A 272 -10.70 29.65 34.05
C ALA A 272 -11.58 29.08 32.93
N VAL A 273 -11.24 29.41 31.68
CA VAL A 273 -11.97 28.98 30.49
C VAL A 273 -11.24 27.79 29.85
N SER A 274 -11.96 26.71 29.62
CA SER A 274 -11.40 25.58 28.88
C SER A 274 -11.16 25.97 27.40
N PRO A 275 -10.03 25.61 26.82
CA PRO A 275 -9.82 25.83 25.39
C PRO A 275 -10.62 24.87 24.49
N ASP A 276 -10.94 23.67 24.98
CA ASP A 276 -11.34 22.48 24.26
C ASP A 276 -12.69 21.88 24.66
N PHE A 277 -13.26 22.27 25.84
CA PHE A 277 -14.54 21.72 26.30
C PHE A 277 -15.70 22.70 26.05
N ILE A 278 -16.76 22.17 25.42
CA ILE A 278 -18.02 22.92 25.29
C ILE A 278 -18.82 22.86 26.61
N ASP A 279 -19.54 23.92 26.95
CA ASP A 279 -20.38 23.95 28.15
C ASP A 279 -21.74 23.29 27.92
N LEU A 280 -21.87 22.03 28.36
CA LEU A 280 -23.08 21.23 28.27
C LEU A 280 -24.25 21.70 29.12
N SER A 281 -24.08 22.75 29.90
CA SER A 281 -25.19 23.41 30.62
C SER A 281 -25.94 24.43 29.75
N LEU A 282 -25.43 24.73 28.55
CA LEU A 282 -25.99 25.74 27.65
C LEU A 282 -26.82 25.10 26.55
N PRO A 283 -28.09 25.50 26.33
CA PRO A 283 -28.87 24.99 25.18
C PRO A 283 -28.23 25.28 23.81
N ALA A 284 -27.47 26.38 23.68
CA ALA A 284 -26.79 26.75 22.47
C ALA A 284 -25.69 25.71 22.06
N SER A 285 -25.05 25.06 23.04
CA SER A 285 -24.09 23.96 22.78
C SER A 285 -24.76 22.78 22.08
N TYR A 286 -25.93 22.41 22.53
CA TYR A 286 -26.73 21.35 21.88
C TYR A 286 -27.23 21.76 20.48
N ALA A 287 -27.58 23.03 20.29
CA ALA A 287 -28.02 23.54 18.99
C ALA A 287 -26.89 23.45 17.97
N LEU A 288 -25.67 23.93 18.30
CA LEU A 288 -24.50 23.85 17.45
C LEU A 288 -24.19 22.38 17.04
N ILE A 289 -24.07 21.49 18.04
CA ILE A 289 -23.73 20.07 17.77
C ILE A 289 -24.84 19.39 16.95
N LYS A 290 -26.11 19.70 17.20
CA LYS A 290 -27.22 19.20 16.40
C LYS A 290 -27.14 19.65 14.95
N ASP A 291 -26.80 20.90 14.71
CA ASP A 291 -26.68 21.42 13.35
C ASP A 291 -25.55 20.69 12.60
N LEU A 292 -24.39 20.45 13.26
CA LEU A 292 -23.29 19.68 12.67
C LEU A 292 -23.69 18.23 12.37
N ILE A 293 -24.29 17.51 13.31
CA ILE A 293 -24.74 16.13 13.09
C ILE A 293 -25.74 16.09 11.92
N ASN A 294 -26.75 16.96 11.93
CA ASN A 294 -27.77 16.98 10.89
C ASN A 294 -27.22 17.34 9.50
N GLU A 295 -26.19 18.20 9.41
CA GLU A 295 -25.58 18.59 8.14
C GLU A 295 -24.83 17.42 7.49
N TYR A 296 -24.07 16.66 8.30
CA TYR A 296 -23.16 15.66 7.74
C TYR A 296 -23.71 14.23 7.75
N LEU A 297 -24.63 13.90 8.63
CA LEU A 297 -25.20 12.54 8.74
C LEU A 297 -25.68 11.97 7.39
N PRO A 298 -26.34 12.76 6.51
CA PRO A 298 -26.80 12.27 5.21
C PRO A 298 -25.66 12.06 4.19
N LEU A 299 -24.47 12.67 4.38
CA LEU A 299 -23.38 12.58 3.42
C LEU A 299 -22.64 11.24 3.48
N PHE A 300 -22.76 10.53 4.61
CA PHE A 300 -22.07 9.27 4.83
C PHE A 300 -23.12 8.13 4.88
N PRO A 301 -23.12 7.20 3.93
CA PRO A 301 -24.07 6.08 3.90
C PRO A 301 -23.76 4.98 4.93
N ALA A 302 -22.61 5.06 5.63
CA ALA A 302 -22.26 4.13 6.70
C ALA A 302 -23.38 4.01 7.73
N ALA A 303 -23.57 2.78 8.27
CA ALA A 303 -24.54 2.53 9.34
C ALA A 303 -24.13 3.15 10.69
N TYR A 304 -23.00 3.82 10.76
CA TYR A 304 -22.41 4.34 11.98
C TYR A 304 -22.13 5.83 11.90
N TRP A 305 -22.15 6.47 13.07
CA TRP A 305 -21.70 7.83 13.32
C TRP A 305 -20.93 7.88 14.64
N HIS A 306 -19.71 8.40 14.63
CA HIS A 306 -18.89 8.51 15.82
C HIS A 306 -19.01 9.93 16.42
N ILE A 307 -19.29 10.03 17.73
CA ILE A 307 -19.51 11.31 18.43
C ILE A 307 -18.28 11.76 19.23
N GLY A 308 -17.17 10.98 19.25
CA GLY A 308 -16.03 11.18 20.11
C GLY A 308 -16.33 10.75 21.54
N ALA A 309 -16.62 11.72 22.38
CA ALA A 309 -17.02 11.59 23.79
C ALA A 309 -15.89 11.20 24.74
N ASP A 310 -14.63 11.33 24.31
CA ASP A 310 -13.44 11.14 25.12
C ASP A 310 -12.96 12.42 25.83
N GLU A 311 -12.14 12.21 26.83
CA GLU A 311 -11.31 13.19 27.54
C GLU A 311 -12.02 14.49 27.98
N TYR A 312 -13.37 14.51 28.12
CA TYR A 312 -14.12 15.72 28.42
C TYR A 312 -13.70 16.30 29.78
N VAL A 313 -14.33 16.01 30.87
CA VAL A 313 -14.04 16.59 32.19
C VAL A 313 -13.62 15.50 33.17
N THR A 314 -12.44 15.65 33.76
CA THR A 314 -11.95 14.71 34.79
C THR A 314 -12.31 15.16 36.21
N ASP A 315 -12.40 16.47 36.47
CA ASP A 315 -12.72 17.06 37.79
C ASP A 315 -13.98 17.94 37.71
N TYR A 316 -15.13 17.32 37.81
CA TYR A 316 -16.44 17.98 37.74
C TYR A 316 -16.71 18.97 38.88
N SER A 317 -15.95 18.91 40.01
CA SER A 317 -16.10 19.86 41.13
C SER A 317 -15.78 21.30 40.74
N LYS A 318 -15.00 21.50 39.71
CA LYS A 318 -14.66 22.80 39.14
C LYS A 318 -15.81 23.49 38.41
N TYR A 319 -16.86 22.74 38.03
CA TYR A 319 -17.91 23.16 37.11
C TYR A 319 -19.31 23.00 37.74
N PRO A 320 -19.69 23.82 38.74
CA PRO A 320 -20.95 23.67 39.45
C PRO A 320 -22.20 23.85 38.57
N GLN A 321 -22.08 24.52 37.41
CA GLN A 321 -23.17 24.65 36.44
C GLN A 321 -23.57 23.28 35.85
N LEU A 322 -22.62 22.37 35.65
CA LEU A 322 -22.92 21.00 35.16
C LEU A 322 -23.75 20.23 36.21
N LEU A 323 -23.43 20.36 37.52
CA LEU A 323 -24.22 19.74 38.55
C LEU A 323 -25.64 20.37 38.64
N SER A 324 -25.72 21.68 38.48
CA SER A 324 -27.03 22.38 38.49
C SER A 324 -27.90 21.93 37.32
N TYR A 325 -27.32 21.81 36.13
CA TYR A 325 -27.97 21.30 34.93
C TYR A 325 -28.44 19.84 35.15
N ALA A 326 -27.53 18.97 35.62
CA ALA A 326 -27.85 17.57 35.87
C ALA A 326 -29.03 17.40 36.80
N ARG A 327 -29.06 18.14 37.94
CA ARG A 327 -30.14 18.08 38.90
C ARG A 327 -31.47 18.60 38.37
N ALA A 328 -31.44 19.60 37.51
CA ALA A 328 -32.63 20.12 36.85
C ALA A 328 -33.25 19.15 35.85
N HIS A 329 -32.44 18.33 35.18
CA HIS A 329 -32.89 17.48 34.09
C HIS A 329 -33.02 16.00 34.47
N TYR A 330 -32.19 15.49 35.40
CA TYR A 330 -32.11 14.05 35.75
C TYR A 330 -32.49 13.76 37.20
N GLY A 331 -32.91 14.77 37.94
CA GLY A 331 -33.45 14.64 39.32
C GLY A 331 -32.48 15.06 40.42
N ALA A 332 -33.01 15.26 41.63
CA ALA A 332 -32.29 15.86 42.74
C ALA A 332 -31.02 15.11 43.18
N ASN A 333 -30.95 13.81 42.92
CA ASN A 333 -29.81 12.96 43.25
C ASN A 333 -28.74 12.90 42.15
N ALA A 334 -28.97 13.57 41.01
CA ALA A 334 -28.04 13.54 39.90
C ALA A 334 -26.67 14.11 40.28
N THR A 335 -25.62 13.52 39.74
CA THR A 335 -24.22 13.98 39.82
C THR A 335 -23.91 14.94 38.67
N ALA A 336 -22.80 15.66 38.73
CA ALA A 336 -22.39 16.51 37.62
C ALA A 336 -22.03 15.66 36.34
N LYS A 337 -21.65 14.42 36.52
CA LYS A 337 -21.34 13.46 35.44
C LYS A 337 -22.59 13.10 34.60
N ASP A 338 -23.78 13.16 35.21
CA ASP A 338 -25.04 12.91 34.49
C ASP A 338 -25.29 13.95 33.38
N THR A 339 -24.70 15.13 33.42
CA THR A 339 -24.72 16.07 32.28
C THR A 339 -24.04 15.50 31.07
N TYR A 340 -22.89 14.85 31.26
CA TYR A 340 -22.16 14.17 30.16
C TYR A 340 -22.93 12.92 29.65
N TYR A 341 -23.40 12.04 30.54
CA TYR A 341 -24.16 10.86 30.12
C TYR A 341 -25.46 11.25 29.43
N GLY A 342 -26.13 12.31 29.91
CA GLY A 342 -27.30 12.84 29.25
C GLY A 342 -27.01 13.43 27.87
N PHE A 343 -25.85 14.06 27.68
CA PHE A 343 -25.38 14.50 26.38
C PHE A 343 -25.15 13.32 25.44
N VAL A 344 -24.44 12.28 25.90
CA VAL A 344 -24.17 11.07 25.10
C VAL A 344 -25.50 10.43 24.64
N ASN A 345 -26.48 10.27 25.55
CA ASN A 345 -27.78 9.71 25.21
C ASN A 345 -28.60 10.61 24.26
N TRP A 346 -28.51 11.94 24.44
CA TRP A 346 -29.13 12.89 23.52
C TRP A 346 -28.53 12.84 22.12
N ALA A 347 -27.20 12.74 22.01
CA ALA A 347 -26.53 12.60 20.73
C ALA A 347 -26.86 11.27 20.05
N ASP A 348 -26.93 10.19 20.83
CA ASP A 348 -27.38 8.88 20.36
C ASP A 348 -28.82 8.91 19.82
N ASP A 349 -29.75 9.53 20.55
CA ASP A 349 -31.13 9.69 20.09
C ASP A 349 -31.20 10.42 18.73
N LEU A 350 -30.34 11.44 18.54
CA LEU A 350 -30.26 12.21 17.31
C LEU A 350 -29.70 11.36 16.15
N VAL A 351 -28.62 10.62 16.39
CA VAL A 351 -27.97 9.72 15.42
C VAL A 351 -28.93 8.60 15.04
N ARG A 352 -29.61 7.99 16.00
CA ARG A 352 -30.62 6.95 15.78
C ARG A 352 -31.83 7.45 15.00
N ALA A 353 -32.29 8.67 15.26
CA ALA A 353 -33.33 9.30 14.47
C ALA A 353 -32.93 9.45 12.98
N GLY A 354 -31.64 9.58 12.70
CA GLY A 354 -31.08 9.53 11.36
C GLY A 354 -30.83 8.12 10.80
N GLY A 355 -31.24 7.07 11.51
CA GLY A 355 -31.15 5.67 11.05
C GLY A 355 -29.76 5.03 11.24
N LYS A 356 -28.91 5.58 12.12
CA LYS A 356 -27.55 5.07 12.35
C LYS A 356 -27.32 4.61 13.79
N THR A 357 -26.27 3.85 13.99
CA THR A 357 -25.76 3.44 15.31
C THR A 357 -24.66 4.39 15.74
N THR A 358 -24.73 4.85 16.98
CA THR A 358 -23.73 5.73 17.57
C THR A 358 -22.49 4.92 17.96
N ARG A 359 -21.30 5.52 17.73
CA ARG A 359 -20.01 5.05 18.25
C ARG A 359 -19.44 6.11 19.18
N MET A 360 -18.67 5.69 20.21
CA MET A 360 -17.97 6.58 21.11
C MET A 360 -16.74 5.91 21.73
N TRP A 361 -15.79 6.71 22.20
CA TRP A 361 -14.63 6.24 22.98
C TRP A 361 -15.05 5.82 24.41
N ASN A 362 -14.28 4.92 25.04
CA ASN A 362 -14.66 4.28 26.30
C ASN A 362 -14.34 5.07 27.58
N ASP A 363 -13.36 5.96 27.57
CA ASP A 363 -12.76 6.53 28.80
C ASP A 363 -13.72 7.41 29.60
N GLY A 364 -14.77 7.93 28.95
CA GLY A 364 -15.85 8.65 29.62
C GLY A 364 -16.77 7.76 30.47
N ILE A 365 -16.74 6.43 30.36
CA ILE A 365 -17.71 5.51 30.99
C ILE A 365 -17.12 4.84 32.24
N LYS A 366 -17.67 5.18 33.43
CA LYS A 366 -17.21 4.63 34.72
C LYS A 366 -18.36 4.10 35.56
N ALA A 367 -18.07 3.06 36.36
CA ALA A 367 -19.05 2.48 37.25
C ALA A 367 -19.41 3.44 38.40
N GLY A 368 -20.70 3.78 38.54
CA GLY A 368 -21.23 4.44 39.72
C GLY A 368 -20.88 5.94 39.85
N ASP A 369 -20.38 6.60 38.82
CA ASP A 369 -20.09 8.04 38.81
C ASP A 369 -21.27 8.91 38.36
N GLY A 370 -22.33 8.31 37.83
CA GLY A 370 -23.61 8.92 37.49
C GLY A 370 -24.82 8.17 38.02
N THR A 371 -25.99 8.76 37.91
CA THR A 371 -27.30 8.14 38.17
C THR A 371 -27.97 7.59 36.93
N ILE A 372 -27.51 8.00 35.74
CA ILE A 372 -27.89 7.49 34.44
C ILE A 372 -26.68 6.85 33.76
N THR A 373 -26.92 6.06 32.73
CA THR A 373 -25.87 5.36 31.95
C THR A 373 -26.05 5.64 30.46
N PRO A 374 -25.01 5.55 29.64
CA PRO A 374 -25.14 5.53 28.19
C PRO A 374 -26.08 4.43 27.71
N HIS A 375 -26.79 4.68 26.59
CA HIS A 375 -27.66 3.70 25.97
C HIS A 375 -26.87 2.46 25.54
N ALA A 376 -27.40 1.26 25.79
CA ALA A 376 -26.68 -0.01 25.61
C ALA A 376 -26.44 -0.40 24.15
N ASP A 377 -27.12 0.23 23.20
CA ASP A 377 -26.96 0.04 21.75
C ASP A 377 -25.82 0.88 21.15
N ILE A 378 -25.25 1.81 21.90
CA ILE A 378 -24.03 2.53 21.51
C ILE A 378 -22.86 1.54 21.41
N LEU A 379 -22.14 1.56 20.28
CA LEU A 379 -20.89 0.83 20.12
C LEU A 379 -19.77 1.61 20.81
N VAL A 380 -19.05 0.93 21.69
CA VAL A 380 -17.95 1.56 22.46
C VAL A 380 -16.62 1.14 21.87
N GLU A 381 -15.78 2.13 21.53
CA GLU A 381 -14.40 1.93 21.06
C GLU A 381 -13.44 1.98 22.25
N TYR A 382 -12.84 0.83 22.57
CA TYR A 382 -12.03 0.67 23.76
C TYR A 382 -10.55 0.90 23.44
N TRP A 383 -10.07 2.10 23.75
CA TRP A 383 -8.69 2.51 23.48
C TRP A 383 -7.76 2.45 24.69
N TYR A 384 -8.28 2.72 25.87
CA TYR A 384 -7.50 2.86 27.09
C TYR A 384 -8.13 2.12 28.28
N SER A 385 -7.28 1.51 29.13
CA SER A 385 -7.71 0.75 30.30
C SER A 385 -8.14 1.67 31.44
N TYR A 386 -9.26 2.39 31.27
CA TYR A 386 -9.83 3.33 32.22
C TYR A 386 -11.35 3.18 32.26
N GLY A 387 -11.93 3.21 33.47
CA GLY A 387 -13.37 3.03 33.65
C GLY A 387 -13.80 1.56 33.63
N LEU A 388 -14.86 1.23 32.89
CA LEU A 388 -15.38 -0.14 32.78
C LEU A 388 -14.46 -0.98 31.86
N THR A 389 -14.30 -2.25 32.21
CA THR A 389 -13.59 -3.20 31.35
C THR A 389 -14.41 -3.59 30.12
N PRO A 390 -13.81 -4.11 29.04
CA PRO A 390 -14.54 -4.59 27.86
C PRO A 390 -15.64 -5.60 28.22
N GLN A 391 -15.37 -6.50 29.19
CA GLN A 391 -16.34 -7.49 29.65
C GLN A 391 -17.51 -6.83 30.38
N GLN A 392 -17.26 -5.78 31.18
CA GLN A 392 -18.32 -5.04 31.88
C GLN A 392 -19.17 -4.23 30.92
N LEU A 393 -18.57 -3.61 29.90
CA LEU A 393 -19.28 -2.91 28.82
C LEU A 393 -20.15 -3.88 28.02
N ALA A 394 -19.60 -5.03 27.65
CA ALA A 394 -20.35 -6.09 26.95
C ALA A 394 -21.50 -6.63 27.80
N ALA A 395 -21.30 -6.81 29.10
CA ALA A 395 -22.33 -7.23 30.06
C ALA A 395 -23.42 -6.15 30.25
N ALA A 396 -23.08 -4.88 30.10
CA ALA A 396 -24.04 -3.75 30.08
C ALA A 396 -24.86 -3.66 28.77
N GLY A 397 -24.51 -4.46 27.76
CA GLY A 397 -25.24 -4.57 26.47
C GLY A 397 -24.47 -4.03 25.29
N HIS A 398 -23.43 -3.25 25.48
CA HIS A 398 -22.65 -2.64 24.40
C HIS A 398 -21.98 -3.68 23.49
N THR A 399 -21.77 -3.31 22.25
CA THR A 399 -20.73 -3.87 21.37
C THR A 399 -19.44 -3.08 21.64
N VAL A 400 -18.30 -3.75 21.73
CA VAL A 400 -17.02 -3.15 22.15
C VAL A 400 -15.95 -3.46 21.12
N ALA A 401 -15.58 -2.46 20.30
CA ALA A 401 -14.49 -2.59 19.36
C ALA A 401 -13.14 -2.46 20.07
N ASN A 402 -12.14 -3.21 19.63
CA ASN A 402 -10.80 -3.22 20.22
C ASN A 402 -9.90 -2.19 19.55
N GLU A 403 -9.84 -1.00 20.10
CA GLU A 403 -9.03 0.11 19.61
C GLU A 403 -7.86 0.42 20.55
N SER A 404 -7.31 -0.64 21.16
CA SER A 404 -6.30 -0.57 22.21
C SER A 404 -5.07 0.25 21.82
N TRP A 405 -4.63 1.13 22.72
CA TRP A 405 -3.41 1.92 22.55
C TRP A 405 -2.23 1.04 22.08
N THR A 406 -2.00 -0.06 22.78
CA THR A 406 -1.02 -1.07 22.38
C THR A 406 -1.74 -2.31 21.85
N PRO A 407 -1.49 -2.74 20.59
CA PRO A 407 -0.40 -2.35 19.67
C PRO A 407 -0.85 -1.46 18.50
N THR A 408 -2.01 -0.77 18.55
CA THR A 408 -2.63 -0.22 17.35
C THR A 408 -2.38 1.26 17.10
N TYR A 409 -1.88 2.02 18.10
CA TYR A 409 -1.68 3.46 17.96
C TYR A 409 -0.38 3.81 17.27
N TYR A 410 -0.51 4.65 16.24
CA TYR A 410 0.57 5.32 15.53
C TYR A 410 0.47 6.82 15.80
N VAL A 411 1.29 7.34 16.73
CA VAL A 411 1.28 8.75 17.11
C VAL A 411 2.42 9.48 16.40
N LEU A 412 2.10 10.55 15.66
CA LEU A 412 3.11 11.36 14.98
C LEU A 412 4.02 12.04 16.04
N GLY A 413 5.34 11.80 15.88
CA GLY A 413 6.34 12.26 16.84
C GLY A 413 6.37 11.49 18.17
N GLY A 414 5.53 10.45 18.34
CA GLY A 414 5.37 9.68 19.56
C GLY A 414 5.41 8.17 19.37
N ALA A 415 4.54 7.46 20.09
CA ALA A 415 4.44 6.00 20.08
C ALA A 415 4.15 5.44 18.69
N LYS A 416 4.67 4.26 18.42
CA LYS A 416 4.43 3.51 17.16
C LYS A 416 3.90 2.12 17.49
N PRO A 417 3.10 1.50 16.59
CA PRO A 417 2.60 0.15 16.78
C PRO A 417 3.74 -0.84 17.02
N ASP A 418 3.61 -1.68 18.04
CA ASP A 418 4.50 -2.84 18.17
C ASP A 418 4.04 -3.93 17.19
N THR A 419 4.42 -3.76 15.90
CA THR A 419 4.00 -4.66 14.82
C THR A 419 4.53 -6.08 15.01
N LYS A 420 5.70 -6.23 15.65
CA LYS A 420 6.24 -7.57 15.96
C LYS A 420 5.35 -8.27 16.97
N TRP A 421 5.03 -7.64 18.08
CA TRP A 421 4.13 -8.21 19.09
C TRP A 421 2.72 -8.43 18.51
N MET A 422 2.21 -7.46 17.72
CA MET A 422 0.94 -7.58 17.00
C MET A 422 0.89 -8.83 16.13
N TYR A 423 1.93 -9.09 15.34
CA TYR A 423 1.97 -10.27 14.47
C TYR A 423 2.20 -11.56 15.24
N GLU A 424 3.17 -11.60 16.16
CA GLU A 424 3.61 -12.85 16.81
C GLU A 424 2.67 -13.32 17.93
N THR A 425 2.11 -12.40 18.71
CA THR A 425 1.47 -12.72 20.00
C THR A 425 0.05 -12.18 20.15
N TRP A 426 -0.17 -10.91 19.80
CA TRP A 426 -1.46 -10.24 20.01
C TRP A 426 -2.57 -10.87 19.16
N THR A 427 -3.80 -10.81 19.66
CA THR A 427 -5.02 -11.14 18.92
C THR A 427 -6.05 -10.01 19.10
N PRO A 428 -6.98 -9.83 18.17
CA PRO A 428 -8.04 -8.83 18.30
C PRO A 428 -8.97 -9.04 19.51
N ASP A 429 -8.87 -10.16 20.18
CA ASP A 429 -9.61 -10.45 21.44
C ASP A 429 -8.91 -9.89 22.68
N THR A 430 -7.65 -9.49 22.56
CA THR A 430 -6.83 -8.95 23.65
C THR A 430 -6.85 -7.45 23.63
N PHE A 431 -7.53 -6.85 24.59
CA PHE A 431 -7.71 -5.40 24.76
C PHE A 431 -6.61 -4.80 25.65
N GLU A 432 -6.51 -3.47 25.65
CA GLU A 432 -5.63 -2.71 26.53
C GLU A 432 -5.78 -3.15 27.98
N GLY A 433 -4.63 -3.20 28.71
CA GLY A 433 -4.59 -3.70 30.09
C GLY A 433 -4.69 -5.24 30.19
N GLY A 434 -4.58 -5.98 29.10
CA GLY A 434 -4.62 -7.44 29.06
C GLY A 434 -6.02 -8.05 29.26
N ASN A 435 -7.07 -7.25 29.11
CA ASN A 435 -8.44 -7.74 29.12
C ASN A 435 -8.73 -8.58 27.89
N VAL A 436 -9.57 -9.62 28.00
CA VAL A 436 -9.90 -10.52 26.87
C VAL A 436 -11.42 -10.56 26.66
N LEU A 437 -11.85 -10.25 25.45
CA LEU A 437 -13.24 -10.39 25.01
C LEU A 437 -13.27 -11.15 23.68
N ALA A 438 -13.46 -12.45 23.77
CA ALA A 438 -13.45 -13.38 22.62
C ALA A 438 -14.84 -13.53 21.93
N ASP A 439 -15.90 -12.96 22.51
CA ASP A 439 -17.24 -13.00 21.93
C ASP A 439 -17.29 -12.17 20.64
N GLY A 440 -17.32 -12.84 19.49
CA GLY A 440 -17.36 -12.18 18.19
C GLY A 440 -18.61 -11.34 17.94
N ALA A 441 -19.74 -11.61 18.62
CA ALA A 441 -20.95 -10.79 18.56
C ALA A 441 -20.79 -9.47 19.33
N LYS A 442 -19.86 -9.44 20.30
CA LYS A 442 -19.60 -8.27 21.14
C LYS A 442 -18.27 -7.55 20.81
N ASN A 443 -17.39 -8.19 20.05
CA ASN A 443 -16.10 -7.66 19.62
C ASN A 443 -15.99 -7.73 18.09
N PRO A 444 -16.38 -6.67 17.35
CA PRO A 444 -16.37 -6.68 15.88
C PRO A 444 -14.97 -6.71 15.29
N GLY A 445 -13.96 -6.15 15.96
CA GLY A 445 -12.60 -6.10 15.43
C GLY A 445 -11.74 -4.96 15.95
N SER A 446 -10.83 -4.49 15.10
CA SER A 446 -9.83 -3.49 15.48
C SER A 446 -9.30 -2.72 14.25
N LEU A 447 -8.82 -1.50 14.48
CA LEU A 447 -8.21 -0.61 13.49
C LEU A 447 -6.78 -0.23 13.90
N ILE A 448 -5.96 0.23 12.96
CA ILE A 448 -4.76 1.04 13.25
C ILE A 448 -5.22 2.48 13.42
N HIS A 449 -4.71 3.18 14.43
CA HIS A 449 -5.08 4.57 14.73
C HIS A 449 -3.88 5.48 14.50
N VAL A 450 -4.02 6.42 13.57
CA VAL A 450 -3.01 7.44 13.31
C VAL A 450 -3.43 8.73 13.99
N TRP A 451 -2.80 9.03 15.13
CA TRP A 451 -3.00 10.27 15.88
C TRP A 451 -1.94 11.30 15.53
N CYS A 452 -2.36 12.53 15.32
CA CYS A 452 -1.52 13.59 14.82
C CYS A 452 -1.18 14.65 15.88
N ASP A 453 -0.87 14.25 17.11
CA ASP A 453 -0.54 15.13 18.25
C ASP A 453 0.58 16.13 17.91
N SER A 454 1.55 15.70 17.11
CA SER A 454 2.62 16.53 16.55
C SER A 454 2.51 16.58 15.02
N PRO A 455 1.58 17.36 14.43
CA PRO A 455 1.18 17.25 13.02
C PRO A 455 2.31 17.46 12.00
N ASN A 456 3.36 18.17 12.40
CA ASN A 456 4.52 18.48 11.55
C ASN A 456 5.70 17.51 11.77
N ALA A 457 5.58 16.52 12.65
CA ALA A 457 6.66 15.57 12.92
C ALA A 457 6.94 14.63 11.73
N GLU A 458 5.90 14.33 10.94
CA GLU A 458 5.97 13.41 9.81
C GLU A 458 5.15 13.93 8.63
N THR A 459 5.67 13.71 7.42
CA THR A 459 4.95 13.99 6.16
C THR A 459 3.92 12.90 5.86
N GLU A 460 2.99 13.14 4.94
CA GLU A 460 2.03 12.13 4.44
C GLU A 460 2.74 10.84 3.98
N THR A 461 3.85 10.98 3.24
CA THR A 461 4.65 9.84 2.75
C THR A 461 5.27 9.07 3.90
N GLN A 462 5.77 9.74 4.94
CA GLN A 462 6.33 9.07 6.12
C GLN A 462 5.27 8.34 6.94
N VAL A 463 4.07 8.92 7.06
CA VAL A 463 2.94 8.25 7.72
C VAL A 463 2.53 7.00 6.93
N ALA A 464 2.37 7.12 5.60
CA ALA A 464 2.02 5.99 4.72
C ALA A 464 3.02 4.83 4.88
N ALA A 465 4.33 5.14 4.84
CA ALA A 465 5.38 4.15 5.06
C ALA A 465 5.34 3.54 6.47
N GLY A 466 5.10 4.38 7.49
CA GLY A 466 5.08 3.95 8.89
C GLY A 466 3.93 2.99 9.21
N ILE A 467 2.78 3.12 8.54
CA ILE A 467 1.62 2.23 8.73
C ILE A 467 1.60 1.02 7.81
N MET A 468 2.49 0.92 6.84
CA MET A 468 2.53 -0.19 5.87
C MET A 468 2.55 -1.56 6.55
N TYR A 469 3.50 -1.80 7.44
CA TYR A 469 3.63 -3.08 8.17
C TYR A 469 2.54 -3.28 9.24
N PRO A 470 2.19 -2.28 10.06
CA PRO A 470 1.07 -2.38 10.99
C PRO A 470 -0.23 -2.80 10.34
N LEU A 471 -0.61 -2.21 9.20
CA LEU A 471 -1.84 -2.59 8.47
C LEU A 471 -1.82 -4.06 8.02
N ARG A 472 -0.67 -4.59 7.60
CA ARG A 472 -0.54 -5.99 7.19
C ARG A 472 -0.57 -6.95 8.37
N GLY A 473 0.04 -6.55 9.49
CA GLY A 473 -0.06 -7.27 10.75
C GLY A 473 -1.50 -7.35 11.24
N LEU A 474 -2.20 -6.21 11.25
CA LEU A 474 -3.61 -6.13 11.62
C LEU A 474 -4.50 -6.96 10.68
N ALA A 475 -4.29 -6.85 9.35
CA ALA A 475 -5.04 -7.62 8.35
C ALA A 475 -4.93 -9.14 8.61
N GLN A 476 -3.71 -9.63 8.86
CA GLN A 476 -3.49 -11.04 9.20
C GLN A 476 -4.23 -11.46 10.46
N GLN A 477 -4.17 -10.65 11.53
CA GLN A 477 -4.76 -10.99 12.82
C GLN A 477 -6.30 -10.91 12.81
N THR A 478 -6.87 -9.89 12.18
CA THR A 478 -8.32 -9.69 12.14
C THR A 478 -9.01 -10.60 11.11
N TRP A 479 -8.32 -10.97 10.03
CA TRP A 479 -8.78 -12.03 9.13
C TRP A 479 -8.79 -13.39 9.83
N GLY A 480 -7.82 -13.62 10.71
CA GLY A 480 -7.77 -14.78 11.61
C GLY A 480 -7.48 -16.10 10.91
N SER A 481 -6.91 -16.07 9.69
CA SER A 481 -6.36 -17.26 9.03
C SER A 481 -5.05 -17.73 9.68
N PRO A 482 -4.64 -18.99 9.50
CA PRO A 482 -3.35 -19.46 9.99
C PRO A 482 -2.21 -18.60 9.48
N LYS A 483 -1.30 -18.19 10.35
CA LYS A 483 -0.13 -17.39 9.96
C LYS A 483 0.73 -18.16 8.96
N PRO A 484 1.18 -17.53 7.85
CA PRO A 484 2.01 -18.21 6.86
C PRO A 484 3.38 -18.59 7.40
N VAL A 485 3.87 -17.81 8.37
CA VAL A 485 5.14 -18.04 9.11
C VAL A 485 4.96 -17.61 10.57
N SER A 486 5.76 -18.17 11.48
CA SER A 486 5.57 -17.96 12.93
C SER A 486 6.18 -16.66 13.46
N THR A 487 7.21 -16.11 12.78
CA THR A 487 7.93 -14.92 13.24
C THR A 487 7.70 -13.72 12.35
N TYR A 488 7.70 -12.54 12.93
CA TYR A 488 7.60 -11.26 12.19
C TYR A 488 8.76 -11.09 11.20
N ALA A 489 9.97 -11.48 11.57
CA ALA A 489 11.13 -11.42 10.67
C ALA A 489 10.97 -12.29 9.40
N ALA A 490 10.25 -13.41 9.50
CA ALA A 490 9.92 -14.24 8.34
C ALA A 490 8.69 -13.73 7.58
N PHE A 491 7.84 -12.93 8.22
CA PHE A 491 6.66 -12.31 7.61
C PHE A 491 7.01 -11.09 6.73
N THR A 492 8.01 -10.30 7.12
CA THR A 492 8.38 -9.08 6.37
C THR A 492 8.75 -9.32 4.90
N PRO A 493 9.46 -10.41 4.50
CA PRO A 493 9.67 -10.71 3.08
C PRO A 493 8.38 -11.01 2.31
N ILE A 494 7.38 -11.61 2.97
CA ILE A 494 6.07 -11.88 2.35
C ILE A 494 5.34 -10.54 2.11
N VAL A 495 5.37 -9.65 3.09
CA VAL A 495 4.81 -8.29 2.96
C VAL A 495 5.43 -7.55 1.78
N ALA A 496 6.77 -7.57 1.68
CA ALA A 496 7.46 -6.94 0.56
C ALA A 496 7.12 -7.57 -0.80
N ALA A 497 6.91 -8.89 -0.86
CA ALA A 497 6.55 -9.58 -2.10
C ALA A 497 5.14 -9.26 -2.60
N ILE A 498 4.17 -9.07 -1.70
CA ILE A 498 2.83 -8.64 -2.10
C ILE A 498 2.77 -7.13 -2.44
N GLY A 499 3.73 -6.33 -1.93
CA GLY A 499 3.82 -4.89 -2.17
C GLY A 499 2.57 -4.11 -1.77
N HIS A 500 2.29 -3.06 -2.53
CA HIS A 500 1.08 -2.23 -2.44
C HIS A 500 0.02 -2.59 -3.49
N ASN A 501 -1.16 -1.99 -3.38
CA ASN A 501 -2.14 -2.06 -4.45
C ASN A 501 -1.55 -1.52 -5.78
N PRO A 502 -1.97 -2.02 -6.95
CA PRO A 502 -1.34 -1.67 -8.23
C PRO A 502 -1.41 -0.18 -8.62
N ALA A 503 -2.33 0.58 -8.03
CA ALA A 503 -2.45 2.02 -8.25
C ALA A 503 -1.63 2.85 -7.26
N TRP A 504 -0.84 2.22 -6.37
CA TRP A 504 0.00 2.93 -5.40
C TRP A 504 1.06 3.76 -6.13
N PRO A 505 1.31 5.01 -5.73
CA PRO A 505 2.33 5.84 -6.35
C PRO A 505 3.71 5.21 -6.18
N SER A 506 4.37 4.87 -7.28
CA SER A 506 5.75 4.39 -7.29
C SER A 506 6.67 5.46 -7.84
N THR A 507 7.80 5.70 -7.18
CA THR A 507 8.89 6.52 -7.74
C THR A 507 9.78 5.76 -8.69
N SER A 508 9.63 4.43 -8.73
CA SER A 508 10.43 3.58 -9.63
C SER A 508 10.03 3.84 -11.07
N GLN A 509 11.02 4.09 -11.91
CA GLN A 509 10.78 4.24 -13.35
C GLN A 509 10.38 2.90 -13.96
N PRO A 510 9.45 2.87 -14.93
CA PRO A 510 9.13 1.65 -15.67
C PRO A 510 10.38 0.96 -16.21
N GLY A 511 10.45 -0.36 -16.07
CA GLY A 511 11.61 -1.15 -16.46
C GLY A 511 12.69 -1.32 -15.41
N ASN A 512 12.42 -0.93 -14.14
CA ASN A 512 13.30 -1.25 -13.03
C ASN A 512 13.36 -2.78 -12.82
N LEU A 513 14.52 -3.37 -13.14
CA LEU A 513 14.79 -4.80 -13.02
C LEU A 513 14.82 -5.30 -11.57
N ALA A 514 15.05 -4.38 -10.61
CA ALA A 514 15.16 -4.68 -9.19
C ALA A 514 13.80 -4.60 -8.47
N LEU A 515 12.77 -3.97 -9.07
CA LEU A 515 11.48 -3.74 -8.43
C LEU A 515 10.82 -5.04 -7.98
N GLY A 516 10.49 -5.12 -6.67
CA GLY A 516 9.84 -6.28 -6.05
C GLY A 516 10.69 -7.56 -6.06
N ARG A 517 11.99 -7.49 -6.32
CA ARG A 517 12.88 -8.65 -6.37
C ARG A 517 13.38 -9.07 -4.99
N ALA A 518 13.70 -10.36 -4.88
CA ALA A 518 14.27 -10.91 -3.67
C ALA A 518 15.58 -10.20 -3.30
N THR A 519 15.57 -9.50 -2.17
CA THR A 519 16.67 -8.66 -1.72
C THR A 519 17.16 -9.10 -0.35
N THR A 520 18.47 -9.17 -0.18
CA THR A 520 19.15 -9.58 1.06
C THR A 520 20.25 -8.57 1.40
N ALA A 521 20.62 -8.48 2.68
CA ALA A 521 21.66 -7.58 3.16
C ALA A 521 22.61 -8.26 4.14
N SER A 522 23.80 -7.66 4.34
CA SER A 522 24.78 -8.09 5.34
C SER A 522 24.26 -7.93 6.77
N SER A 523 23.44 -6.91 7.00
CA SER A 523 22.79 -6.61 8.27
C SER A 523 21.53 -5.78 8.07
N THR A 524 20.74 -5.68 9.12
CA THR A 524 19.57 -4.80 9.23
C THR A 524 19.65 -4.07 10.57
N GLU A 525 19.43 -2.76 10.59
CA GLU A 525 19.46 -1.95 11.81
C GLU A 525 18.43 -2.43 12.82
N THR A 526 17.20 -2.53 12.38
CA THR A 526 16.07 -3.07 13.16
C THR A 526 15.15 -3.87 12.23
N ALA A 527 14.23 -4.64 12.81
CA ALA A 527 13.23 -5.38 12.04
C ALA A 527 12.33 -4.49 11.16
N ASN A 528 12.29 -3.18 11.43
CA ASN A 528 11.48 -2.22 10.67
C ASN A 528 12.15 -1.73 9.36
N PHE A 529 13.44 -2.00 9.15
CA PHE A 529 14.19 -1.54 7.98
C PHE A 529 14.85 -2.69 7.20
N PRO A 530 14.11 -3.74 6.85
CA PRO A 530 14.66 -4.92 6.19
C PRO A 530 15.07 -4.64 4.73
N ALA A 531 15.95 -5.47 4.18
CA ALA A 531 16.51 -5.33 2.85
C ALA A 531 15.47 -5.15 1.71
N PRO A 532 14.33 -5.86 1.69
CA PRO A 532 13.35 -5.73 0.60
C PRO A 532 12.75 -4.33 0.43
N LEU A 533 12.76 -3.50 1.48
CA LEU A 533 12.26 -2.12 1.40
C LEU A 533 13.09 -1.19 0.51
N ALA A 534 14.27 -1.61 0.10
CA ALA A 534 15.08 -0.84 -0.85
C ALA A 534 14.76 -1.19 -2.32
N THR A 535 13.76 -2.04 -2.59
CA THR A 535 13.38 -2.46 -3.94
C THR A 535 11.87 -2.60 -4.11
N ASP A 536 11.07 -2.06 -3.19
CA ASP A 536 9.61 -2.17 -3.21
C ASP A 536 8.93 -1.06 -4.05
N GLY A 537 9.68 -0.03 -4.44
CA GLY A 537 9.18 1.09 -5.24
C GLY A 537 8.51 2.18 -4.42
N ASP A 538 8.48 2.06 -3.08
CA ASP A 538 7.90 3.04 -2.18
C ASP A 538 8.99 4.01 -1.67
N PRO A 539 8.92 5.31 -2.00
CA PRO A 539 9.90 6.30 -1.57
C PRO A 539 9.86 6.59 -0.06
N GLY A 540 8.85 6.10 0.64
CA GLY A 540 8.69 6.28 2.08
C GLY A 540 9.32 5.17 2.91
N THR A 541 9.53 3.99 2.35
CA THR A 541 10.17 2.84 3.01
C THR A 541 11.68 2.83 2.75
N ARG A 542 12.46 2.11 3.56
CA ARG A 542 13.91 2.04 3.41
C ARG A 542 14.52 0.79 4.02
N TRP A 543 15.63 0.34 3.47
CA TRP A 543 16.59 -0.50 4.18
C TRP A 543 17.55 0.33 5.01
N SER A 544 17.94 -0.15 6.20
CA SER A 544 19.02 0.41 6.97
C SER A 544 19.91 -0.68 7.56
N SER A 545 21.24 -0.51 7.46
CA SER A 545 22.24 -1.46 7.97
C SER A 545 22.61 -1.20 9.43
N ALA A 546 23.34 -2.15 10.05
CA ALA A 546 24.12 -1.88 11.25
C ALA A 546 25.14 -0.77 11.02
N TYR A 547 25.55 -0.08 12.09
CA TYR A 547 26.47 1.08 12.06
C TYR A 547 27.94 0.66 11.98
N SER A 548 28.28 -0.15 10.98
CA SER A 548 29.62 -0.66 10.75
C SER A 548 29.98 -0.75 9.28
N ASP A 549 31.28 -0.81 8.97
CA ASP A 549 31.83 -0.99 7.63
C ASP A 549 32.58 -2.34 7.56
N PRO A 550 32.54 -3.08 6.45
CA PRO A 550 31.69 -2.84 5.27
C PRO A 550 30.27 -3.40 5.44
N GLN A 551 29.33 -2.93 4.62
CA GLN A 551 27.99 -3.49 4.49
C GLN A 551 27.65 -3.73 3.01
N TRP A 552 26.65 -4.59 2.75
CA TRP A 552 26.16 -4.80 1.39
C TRP A 552 24.65 -5.02 1.37
N LEU A 553 24.03 -4.63 0.25
CA LEU A 553 22.65 -4.92 -0.15
C LEU A 553 22.67 -5.60 -1.50
N GLN A 554 22.00 -6.74 -1.66
CA GLN A 554 22.05 -7.59 -2.85
C GLN A 554 20.65 -7.93 -3.33
N VAL A 555 20.41 -7.80 -4.65
CA VAL A 555 19.17 -8.11 -5.34
C VAL A 555 19.38 -9.31 -6.26
N ASP A 556 18.45 -10.28 -6.25
CA ASP A 556 18.36 -11.37 -7.22
C ASP A 556 17.44 -10.93 -8.38
N LEU A 557 17.98 -10.58 -9.53
CA LEU A 557 17.24 -10.15 -10.70
C LEU A 557 16.45 -11.30 -11.39
N GLY A 558 16.53 -12.53 -10.83
CA GLY A 558 15.83 -13.73 -11.32
C GLY A 558 16.58 -14.50 -12.39
N SER A 559 17.24 -13.80 -13.31
CA SER A 559 18.14 -14.38 -14.36
C SER A 559 19.27 -13.39 -14.63
N SER A 560 20.28 -13.82 -15.42
CA SER A 560 21.34 -12.90 -15.84
C SER A 560 20.73 -11.80 -16.70
N GLN A 561 20.84 -10.55 -16.26
CA GLN A 561 20.31 -9.34 -16.89
C GLN A 561 21.46 -8.41 -17.26
N ALA A 562 21.36 -7.75 -18.44
CA ALA A 562 22.23 -6.62 -18.72
C ALA A 562 21.84 -5.42 -17.83
N VAL A 563 22.81 -4.81 -17.19
CA VAL A 563 22.61 -3.59 -16.36
C VAL A 563 23.47 -2.46 -16.94
N ASN A 564 22.79 -1.38 -17.31
CA ASN A 564 23.45 -0.20 -17.90
C ASN A 564 23.21 1.10 -17.10
N ARG A 565 22.31 1.08 -16.13
CA ARG A 565 22.03 2.20 -15.22
C ARG A 565 21.59 1.66 -13.86
N VAL A 566 22.03 2.31 -12.80
CA VAL A 566 21.64 2.06 -11.42
C VAL A 566 21.27 3.38 -10.76
N VAL A 567 20.13 3.42 -10.05
CA VAL A 567 19.75 4.58 -9.25
C VAL A 567 19.76 4.19 -7.78
N LEU A 568 20.48 4.96 -6.97
CA LEU A 568 20.50 4.83 -5.52
C LEU A 568 19.79 6.05 -4.93
N ARG A 569 18.69 5.80 -4.20
CA ARG A 569 17.99 6.85 -3.45
C ARG A 569 18.35 6.69 -1.98
N TRP A 570 19.39 7.42 -1.56
CA TRP A 570 19.84 7.40 -0.19
C TRP A 570 18.90 8.19 0.72
N GLU A 571 18.71 7.69 1.92
CA GLU A 571 18.26 8.46 3.07
C GLU A 571 19.44 9.37 3.54
N ALA A 572 19.32 10.06 4.68
CA ALA A 572 20.41 10.90 5.19
C ALA A 572 21.72 10.12 5.46
N ALA A 573 21.61 8.84 5.76
CA ALA A 573 22.74 7.95 6.05
C ALA A 573 23.21 7.21 4.78
N TYR A 574 24.24 7.71 4.13
CA TYR A 574 24.69 7.27 2.81
C TYR A 574 26.08 6.65 2.78
N GLY A 575 26.41 6.00 1.66
CA GLY A 575 27.74 5.50 1.35
C GLY A 575 28.66 6.57 0.77
N LYS A 576 29.76 6.89 1.46
CA LYS A 576 30.83 7.76 0.94
C LYS A 576 31.73 7.00 -0.02
N ALA A 577 32.10 5.76 0.34
CA ALA A 577 32.81 4.86 -0.56
C ALA A 577 31.97 3.59 -0.78
N PHE A 578 31.69 3.26 -2.05
CA PHE A 578 30.96 2.07 -2.40
C PHE A 578 31.25 1.58 -3.80
N GLN A 579 30.85 0.35 -4.09
CA GLN A 579 30.87 -0.30 -5.39
C GLN A 579 29.49 -0.84 -5.75
N ILE A 580 29.15 -0.78 -7.03
CA ILE A 580 28.08 -1.57 -7.63
C ILE A 580 28.72 -2.78 -8.31
N GLN A 581 28.23 -3.96 -7.99
CA GLN A 581 28.85 -5.21 -8.41
C GLN A 581 27.81 -6.16 -9.01
N LEU A 582 28.21 -6.97 -10.00
CA LEU A 582 27.39 -8.02 -10.60
C LEU A 582 28.04 -9.39 -10.40
N SER A 583 27.18 -10.42 -10.27
CA SER A 583 27.59 -11.81 -10.14
C SER A 583 26.52 -12.72 -10.78
N ASP A 584 26.94 -13.91 -11.21
CA ASP A 584 26.03 -14.98 -11.63
C ASP A 584 25.89 -16.11 -10.59
N ASP A 585 26.82 -16.16 -9.61
CA ASP A 585 26.98 -17.25 -8.64
C ASP A 585 27.01 -16.80 -7.15
N LYS A 586 26.89 -15.49 -6.83
CA LYS A 586 27.01 -14.86 -5.50
C LYS A 586 28.42 -14.97 -4.88
N THR A 587 29.39 -15.54 -5.58
CA THR A 587 30.74 -15.76 -5.08
C THR A 587 31.78 -14.92 -5.83
N THR A 588 31.65 -14.88 -7.14
CA THR A 588 32.55 -14.12 -8.04
C THR A 588 31.86 -12.80 -8.42
N TRP A 589 32.41 -11.70 -7.92
CA TRP A 589 31.84 -10.37 -8.12
C TRP A 589 32.68 -9.52 -9.08
N ARG A 590 32.03 -8.95 -10.09
CA ARG A 590 32.61 -7.99 -11.02
C ARG A 590 32.15 -6.59 -10.66
N THR A 591 33.08 -5.65 -10.45
CA THR A 591 32.74 -4.28 -10.17
C THR A 591 32.26 -3.58 -11.45
N LEU A 592 31.06 -3.06 -11.40
CA LEU A 592 30.41 -2.29 -12.47
C LEU A 592 30.66 -0.79 -12.31
N TYR A 593 30.71 -0.32 -11.05
CA TYR A 593 30.97 1.07 -10.67
C TYR A 593 31.68 1.13 -9.32
N SER A 594 32.51 2.14 -9.12
CA SER A 594 33.19 2.40 -7.84
C SER A 594 33.36 3.89 -7.59
N THR A 595 33.16 4.31 -6.35
CA THR A 595 33.43 5.70 -5.91
C THR A 595 33.94 5.73 -4.48
N THR A 596 34.71 6.77 -4.16
CA THR A 596 35.13 7.15 -2.81
C THR A 596 34.59 8.54 -2.42
N ALA A 597 33.73 9.11 -3.26
CA ALA A 597 33.20 10.47 -3.16
C ALA A 597 31.65 10.51 -3.29
N GLY A 598 30.96 9.51 -2.75
CA GLY A 598 29.50 9.49 -2.70
C GLY A 598 28.96 10.68 -1.90
N THR A 599 27.86 11.27 -2.35
CA THR A 599 27.26 12.51 -1.83
C THR A 599 25.93 12.32 -1.14
N GLY A 600 25.38 11.08 -1.14
CA GLY A 600 24.01 10.83 -0.67
C GLY A 600 22.95 11.39 -1.65
N GLY A 601 21.70 11.48 -1.17
CA GLY A 601 20.56 11.90 -2.00
C GLY A 601 20.29 10.92 -3.14
N VAL A 602 19.90 11.42 -4.29
CA VAL A 602 19.66 10.59 -5.49
C VAL A 602 20.96 10.53 -6.31
N GLN A 603 21.54 9.34 -6.43
CA GLN A 603 22.70 9.08 -7.28
C GLN A 603 22.28 8.22 -8.49
N ASP A 604 22.26 8.84 -9.65
CA ASP A 604 21.91 8.21 -10.94
C ASP A 604 23.20 7.83 -11.69
N LEU A 605 23.50 6.53 -11.65
CA LEU A 605 24.75 5.97 -12.21
C LEU A 605 24.43 5.44 -13.62
N THR A 606 24.75 6.22 -14.63
CA THR A 606 24.53 5.90 -16.05
C THR A 606 25.82 5.43 -16.72
N GLY A 607 25.70 4.92 -17.96
CA GLY A 607 26.84 4.47 -18.75
C GLY A 607 27.50 3.19 -18.23
N LEU A 608 26.83 2.44 -17.40
CA LEU A 608 27.30 1.17 -16.89
C LEU A 608 27.22 0.11 -17.99
N SER A 609 28.08 -0.90 -17.96
CA SER A 609 28.08 -2.00 -18.95
C SER A 609 28.47 -3.30 -18.29
N GLY A 610 27.50 -4.15 -18.05
CA GLY A 610 27.72 -5.48 -17.48
C GLY A 610 26.45 -6.32 -17.47
N SER A 611 26.60 -7.62 -17.24
CA SER A 611 25.47 -8.54 -17.07
C SER A 611 25.69 -9.45 -15.88
N GLY A 612 24.62 -9.85 -15.23
CA GLY A 612 24.64 -10.79 -14.10
C GLY A 612 23.26 -10.99 -13.51
N ARG A 613 23.07 -12.09 -12.80
CA ARG A 613 21.85 -12.39 -12.09
C ARG A 613 21.73 -11.63 -10.77
N TYR A 614 22.85 -11.44 -10.08
CA TYR A 614 22.87 -10.79 -8.77
C TYR A 614 23.53 -9.42 -8.90
N LEU A 615 22.82 -8.40 -8.46
CA LEU A 615 23.30 -7.02 -8.37
C LEU A 615 23.55 -6.69 -6.90
N ARG A 616 24.70 -6.08 -6.57
CA ARG A 616 25.07 -5.73 -5.21
C ARG A 616 25.60 -4.31 -5.08
N LEU A 617 25.07 -3.57 -4.12
CA LEU A 617 25.76 -2.42 -3.51
C LEU A 617 26.71 -2.99 -2.44
N TYR A 618 27.99 -2.72 -2.55
CA TYR A 618 29.02 -3.04 -1.56
C TYR A 618 29.64 -1.76 -1.04
N ALA A 619 29.26 -1.35 0.16
CA ALA A 619 29.62 -0.07 0.74
C ALA A 619 30.72 -0.26 1.80
N THR A 620 31.82 0.49 1.66
CA THR A 620 33.05 0.33 2.43
C THR A 620 33.38 1.49 3.35
N GLN A 621 32.70 2.65 3.18
CA GLN A 621 32.83 3.81 4.06
C GLN A 621 31.51 4.55 4.14
N ARG A 622 31.03 4.75 5.35
CA ARG A 622 29.83 5.55 5.65
C ARG A 622 30.10 7.04 5.45
N GLY A 623 29.08 7.79 5.02
CA GLY A 623 29.11 9.26 4.91
C GLY A 623 28.69 9.95 6.20
N THR A 624 28.09 9.22 7.16
CA THR A 624 27.58 9.70 8.45
C THR A 624 28.02 8.78 9.59
N THR A 625 27.66 9.10 10.82
CA THR A 625 27.87 8.24 11.99
C THR A 625 26.88 7.06 12.07
N TYR A 626 25.79 7.13 11.31
CA TYR A 626 24.78 6.08 11.20
C TYR A 626 25.23 4.96 10.24
N GLY A 627 24.36 3.96 9.98
CA GLY A 627 24.60 2.89 9.02
C GLY A 627 24.55 3.37 7.56
N TYR A 628 24.18 2.46 6.66
CA TYR A 628 23.79 2.79 5.29
C TYR A 628 22.27 2.65 5.18
N SER A 629 21.62 3.62 4.56
CA SER A 629 20.16 3.64 4.46
C SER A 629 19.71 4.04 3.06
N LEU A 630 18.95 3.17 2.40
CA LEU A 630 18.45 3.36 1.05
C LEU A 630 16.92 3.30 1.05
N TYR A 631 16.29 4.33 0.51
CA TYR A 631 14.89 4.28 0.11
C TYR A 631 14.72 3.34 -1.09
N GLU A 632 15.55 3.49 -2.15
CA GLU A 632 15.46 2.67 -3.34
C GLU A 632 16.84 2.31 -3.92
N PHE A 633 16.94 1.05 -4.37
CA PHE A 633 18.01 0.51 -5.19
C PHE A 633 17.42 0.02 -6.52
N GLU A 634 17.46 0.86 -7.53
CA GLU A 634 16.88 0.59 -8.82
C GLU A 634 17.94 0.14 -9.82
N ALA A 635 17.59 -0.76 -10.71
CA ALA A 635 18.46 -1.26 -11.78
C ALA A 635 17.72 -1.25 -13.12
N TYR A 636 18.37 -0.77 -14.16
CA TYR A 636 17.82 -0.70 -15.50
C TYR A 636 18.77 -1.38 -16.48
N GLY A 637 18.19 -2.06 -17.48
CA GLY A 637 18.94 -2.86 -18.41
C GLY A 637 18.28 -2.99 -19.76
N GLY A 638 18.99 -3.64 -20.66
CA GLY A 638 18.58 -3.89 -22.04
C GLY A 638 19.51 -3.16 -23.01
N GLN A 639 20.28 -3.89 -23.80
CA GLN A 639 20.99 -3.32 -24.95
C GLN A 639 20.05 -3.29 -26.13
N LEU A 640 19.58 -2.09 -26.49
CA LEU A 640 18.83 -1.86 -27.73
C LEU A 640 19.75 -1.69 -28.94
N SER A 641 21.07 -1.94 -28.78
CA SER A 641 22.03 -1.86 -29.86
C SER A 641 21.68 -2.79 -31.03
N GLY A 642 21.99 -2.36 -32.24
CA GLY A 642 21.65 -3.06 -33.49
C GLY A 642 20.60 -2.33 -34.31
N THR A 643 20.16 -2.93 -35.40
CA THR A 643 19.12 -2.35 -36.27
C THR A 643 17.74 -2.56 -35.62
N ARG A 644 17.00 -1.49 -35.51
CA ARG A 644 15.68 -1.41 -34.85
C ARG A 644 14.71 -0.59 -35.65
N THR A 645 13.41 -0.81 -35.42
CA THR A 645 12.34 0.11 -35.83
C THR A 645 11.84 0.86 -34.57
N LEU A 646 11.52 2.14 -34.71
CA LEU A 646 10.91 2.95 -33.66
C LEU A 646 9.50 3.30 -34.09
N THR A 647 8.48 2.85 -33.38
CA THR A 647 7.07 3.01 -33.73
C THR A 647 6.31 3.71 -32.60
N ALA A 648 5.64 4.83 -32.90
CA ALA A 648 4.75 5.54 -31.97
C ALA A 648 3.37 5.73 -32.60
N ALA A 649 2.30 5.54 -31.82
CA ALA A 649 0.91 5.63 -32.30
C ALA A 649 0.65 4.84 -33.61
N GLY A 650 1.27 3.67 -33.74
CA GLY A 650 1.15 2.78 -34.91
C GLY A 650 1.92 3.24 -36.17
N LYS A 651 2.80 4.24 -36.09
CA LYS A 651 3.61 4.76 -37.20
C LYS A 651 5.10 4.66 -36.89
N SER A 652 5.91 4.24 -37.86
CA SER A 652 7.37 4.14 -37.72
C SER A 652 8.06 5.47 -37.99
N LEU A 653 9.11 5.78 -37.20
CA LEU A 653 10.03 6.87 -37.50
C LEU A 653 10.70 6.64 -38.85
N ASP A 654 10.58 7.62 -39.75
CA ASP A 654 10.85 7.47 -41.18
C ASP A 654 11.71 8.63 -41.67
N ASP A 655 12.68 8.31 -42.51
CA ASP A 655 13.40 9.28 -43.33
C ASP A 655 12.63 9.44 -44.67
N PRO A 656 11.96 10.56 -44.90
CA PRO A 656 11.03 10.73 -46.02
C PRO A 656 11.75 10.60 -47.33
N GLY A 657 11.23 9.67 -48.16
CA GLY A 657 11.76 9.43 -49.50
C GLY A 657 13.16 8.82 -49.53
N SER A 658 13.63 8.23 -48.43
CA SER A 658 15.00 7.70 -48.30
C SER A 658 16.05 8.76 -48.63
N SER A 659 15.88 9.97 -48.10
CA SER A 659 16.72 11.11 -48.41
C SER A 659 18.16 10.90 -47.90
N SER A 660 19.15 11.23 -48.71
CA SER A 660 20.56 11.30 -48.32
C SER A 660 20.99 12.70 -47.82
N ALA A 661 20.06 13.66 -47.81
CA ALA A 661 20.37 15.07 -47.47
C ALA A 661 20.40 15.27 -45.95
N SER A 662 21.52 15.81 -45.43
CA SER A 662 21.60 16.29 -44.05
C SER A 662 20.66 17.47 -43.84
N GLY A 663 19.93 17.49 -42.73
CA GLY A 663 18.91 18.50 -42.43
C GLY A 663 17.47 18.10 -42.81
N THR A 664 17.28 16.95 -43.49
CA THR A 664 15.94 16.42 -43.77
C THR A 664 15.21 16.14 -42.47
N GLN A 665 14.03 16.75 -42.30
CA GLN A 665 13.19 16.50 -41.13
C GLN A 665 12.61 15.09 -41.17
N LEU A 666 12.73 14.37 -40.08
CA LEU A 666 12.13 13.05 -39.90
C LEU A 666 10.61 13.17 -39.73
N ILE A 667 9.92 12.14 -40.19
CA ILE A 667 8.46 12.01 -40.09
C ILE A 667 8.09 10.69 -39.44
N THR A 668 6.81 10.45 -39.22
CA THR A 668 6.30 9.10 -39.00
C THR A 668 5.41 8.65 -40.16
N TRP A 669 5.54 7.38 -40.55
CA TRP A 669 4.84 6.78 -41.67
C TRP A 669 4.35 5.37 -41.37
N THR A 670 3.33 4.91 -42.12
CA THR A 670 2.86 3.52 -42.00
C THR A 670 4.06 2.54 -42.11
N PRO A 671 4.20 1.59 -41.16
CA PRO A 671 5.29 0.62 -41.18
C PRO A 671 5.32 -0.19 -42.47
N HIS A 672 6.43 -0.16 -43.18
CA HIS A 672 6.65 -0.96 -44.40
C HIS A 672 7.98 -1.70 -44.39
N GLY A 673 8.79 -1.56 -43.32
CA GLY A 673 10.03 -2.32 -43.09
C GLY A 673 11.21 -1.95 -43.99
N GLY A 674 11.10 -0.84 -44.77
CA GLY A 674 12.20 -0.35 -45.60
C GLY A 674 13.38 0.18 -44.80
N PRO A 675 14.59 0.24 -45.40
CA PRO A 675 15.79 0.75 -44.69
C PRO A 675 15.65 2.16 -44.11
N ASN A 676 14.82 3.02 -44.73
CA ASN A 676 14.54 4.37 -44.26
C ASN A 676 13.70 4.44 -42.95
N GLN A 677 13.09 3.31 -42.54
CA GLN A 677 12.41 3.12 -41.25
C GLN A 677 13.24 2.30 -40.24
N GLN A 678 14.42 1.87 -40.64
CA GLN A 678 15.34 1.11 -39.83
C GLN A 678 16.40 2.05 -39.27
N TRP A 679 16.67 1.92 -37.97
CA TRP A 679 17.62 2.75 -37.23
C TRP A 679 18.65 1.87 -36.54
N ARG A 680 19.92 2.06 -36.83
CA ARG A 680 20.99 1.36 -36.11
C ARG A 680 21.26 2.12 -34.83
N LEU A 681 20.89 1.51 -33.71
CA LEU A 681 21.15 2.02 -32.39
C LEU A 681 22.54 1.61 -31.93
N SER A 682 23.37 2.56 -31.52
CA SER A 682 24.71 2.31 -30.98
C SER A 682 24.78 2.91 -29.58
N LEU A 683 25.04 2.07 -28.57
CA LEU A 683 25.20 2.49 -27.17
C LEU A 683 26.49 3.28 -27.00
N ASN A 684 26.41 4.48 -26.47
CA ASN A 684 27.55 5.31 -26.08
C ASN A 684 28.01 4.98 -24.65
N ALA A 685 29.26 5.35 -24.31
CA ALA A 685 29.84 5.11 -22.99
C ALA A 685 29.07 5.78 -21.82
N ASP A 686 28.25 6.78 -22.12
CA ASP A 686 27.43 7.51 -21.14
C ASP A 686 25.98 6.97 -21.02
N GLY A 687 25.68 5.82 -21.61
CA GLY A 687 24.37 5.17 -21.60
C GLY A 687 23.36 5.74 -22.58
N SER A 688 23.69 6.78 -23.33
CA SER A 688 22.88 7.28 -24.43
C SER A 688 23.06 6.42 -25.68
N TYR A 689 22.15 6.60 -26.66
CA TYR A 689 22.24 5.94 -27.97
C TYR A 689 22.40 6.96 -29.09
N THR A 690 23.25 6.66 -30.05
CA THR A 690 23.24 7.28 -31.36
C THR A 690 22.35 6.46 -32.28
N MET A 691 21.45 7.09 -33.02
CA MET A 691 20.49 6.44 -33.92
C MET A 691 20.84 6.80 -35.37
N ALA A 692 21.44 5.89 -36.11
CA ALA A 692 21.79 6.11 -37.53
C ALA A 692 20.74 5.45 -38.44
N ASN A 693 20.22 6.19 -39.42
CA ASN A 693 19.24 5.66 -40.38
C ASN A 693 19.83 4.57 -41.28
N GLY A 694 19.07 3.52 -41.54
CA GLY A 694 19.52 2.38 -42.29
C GLY A 694 19.68 2.63 -43.80
N SER A 695 19.00 3.66 -44.34
CA SER A 695 19.11 4.07 -45.75
C SER A 695 20.25 5.04 -45.99
N SER A 696 20.25 6.15 -45.24
CA SER A 696 21.17 7.28 -45.43
C SER A 696 22.48 7.13 -44.64
N GLY A 697 22.48 6.35 -43.56
CA GLY A 697 23.57 6.32 -42.56
C GLY A 697 23.71 7.59 -41.72
N LEU A 698 22.83 8.61 -41.90
CA LEU A 698 22.83 9.84 -41.13
C LEU A 698 22.20 9.62 -39.75
N CYS A 699 22.60 10.42 -38.77
CA CYS A 699 22.15 10.31 -37.39
C CYS A 699 20.93 11.20 -37.11
N ALA A 700 20.01 10.72 -36.28
CA ALA A 700 18.92 11.53 -35.75
C ALA A 700 19.47 12.65 -34.85
N ASP A 701 19.14 13.90 -35.17
CA ASP A 701 19.64 15.10 -34.51
C ASP A 701 18.50 16.09 -34.27
N THR A 702 18.69 17.03 -33.36
CA THR A 702 17.81 18.20 -33.28
C THR A 702 18.31 19.27 -34.24
N ALA A 703 17.41 19.87 -35.04
CA ALA A 703 17.79 20.87 -36.05
C ALA A 703 18.69 21.97 -35.47
N GLY A 704 19.90 22.09 -36.01
CA GLY A 704 20.92 23.05 -35.55
C GLY A 704 21.37 22.81 -34.09
N GLY A 705 21.17 21.62 -33.54
CA GLY A 705 21.46 21.31 -32.13
C GLY A 705 20.58 22.10 -31.17
N SER A 706 19.35 22.44 -31.52
CA SER A 706 18.38 23.23 -30.75
C SER A 706 18.02 22.52 -29.44
N THR A 707 17.80 23.35 -28.38
CA THR A 707 17.25 22.91 -27.09
C THR A 707 15.78 23.37 -26.90
N SER A 708 15.18 24.02 -27.89
CA SER A 708 13.83 24.57 -27.78
C SER A 708 12.76 23.51 -28.01
N ALA A 709 11.65 23.59 -27.26
CA ALA A 709 10.47 22.79 -27.53
C ALA A 709 9.91 23.13 -28.92
N GLY A 710 9.41 22.09 -29.63
CA GLY A 710 8.91 22.23 -31.00
C GLY A 710 10.00 22.16 -32.08
N ALA A 711 11.28 22.15 -31.73
CA ALA A 711 12.34 22.04 -32.72
C ALA A 711 12.24 20.72 -33.48
N ALA A 712 12.48 20.79 -34.79
CA ALA A 712 12.45 19.62 -35.67
C ALA A 712 13.53 18.61 -35.28
N VAL A 713 13.18 17.32 -35.36
CA VAL A 713 14.16 16.23 -35.36
C VAL A 713 14.48 15.91 -36.82
N VAL A 714 15.74 15.96 -37.15
CA VAL A 714 16.27 15.82 -38.51
C VAL A 714 17.27 14.69 -38.58
N GLN A 715 17.60 14.24 -39.78
CA GLN A 715 18.82 13.48 -39.98
C GLN A 715 20.00 14.41 -40.29
N ALA A 716 21.15 14.13 -39.72
CA ALA A 716 22.37 14.91 -39.91
C ALA A 716 23.62 14.02 -39.98
N THR A 717 24.71 14.54 -40.53
CA THR A 717 25.99 13.82 -40.48
C THR A 717 26.34 13.45 -39.05
N CYS A 718 26.64 12.17 -38.83
CA CYS A 718 26.98 11.68 -37.48
C CYS A 718 28.24 12.37 -36.96
N ALA A 719 28.14 13.04 -35.81
CA ALA A 719 29.22 13.74 -35.15
C ALA A 719 29.51 13.08 -33.81
N ALA A 720 30.72 12.51 -33.68
CA ALA A 720 31.13 11.89 -32.45
C ALA A 720 31.14 12.91 -31.30
N GLY A 721 30.49 12.57 -30.19
CA GLY A 721 30.43 13.43 -28.99
C GLY A 721 29.33 14.51 -29.02
N SER A 722 28.55 14.64 -30.10
CA SER A 722 27.45 15.59 -30.17
C SER A 722 26.28 15.17 -29.28
N ASP A 723 25.97 15.93 -28.23
CA ASP A 723 24.87 15.64 -27.32
C ASP A 723 23.50 15.84 -27.95
N SER A 724 23.37 16.62 -29.06
CA SER A 724 22.13 16.75 -29.83
C SER A 724 21.80 15.51 -30.65
N GLN A 725 22.79 14.64 -30.93
CA GLN A 725 22.63 13.34 -31.61
C GLN A 725 22.57 12.15 -30.65
N ARG A 726 22.55 12.42 -29.35
CA ARG A 726 22.49 11.40 -28.30
C ARG A 726 21.10 11.36 -27.69
N TRP A 727 20.57 10.16 -27.60
CA TRP A 727 19.21 9.90 -27.15
C TRP A 727 19.22 8.92 -25.97
N LEU A 728 18.59 9.29 -24.87
CA LEU A 728 18.36 8.44 -23.71
C LEU A 728 17.06 7.65 -23.94
N LEU A 729 17.15 6.34 -23.91
CA LEU A 729 16.02 5.44 -24.11
C LEU A 729 15.61 4.89 -22.72
N ALA A 730 14.52 5.39 -22.18
CA ALA A 730 14.01 4.92 -20.89
C ALA A 730 12.76 4.06 -21.12
N PRO A 731 12.75 2.78 -20.65
CA PRO A 731 11.61 1.92 -20.81
C PRO A 731 10.38 2.45 -20.06
N LEU A 732 9.21 2.36 -20.71
CA LEU A 732 7.90 2.73 -20.17
C LEU A 732 7.01 1.51 -19.87
N GLY A 733 7.55 0.30 -19.99
CA GLY A 733 6.79 -0.95 -19.91
C GLY A 733 6.23 -1.38 -21.27
N SER A 734 5.76 -2.63 -21.37
CA SER A 734 5.14 -3.21 -22.59
C SER A 734 5.95 -3.07 -23.89
N GLY A 735 7.28 -2.97 -23.80
CA GLY A 735 8.17 -2.76 -24.93
C GLY A 735 8.22 -1.33 -25.46
N GLU A 736 7.57 -0.39 -24.78
CA GLU A 736 7.60 1.04 -25.08
C GLU A 736 8.75 1.76 -24.35
N TYR A 737 9.24 2.84 -24.94
CA TYR A 737 10.31 3.68 -24.44
C TYR A 737 9.98 5.15 -24.63
N SER A 738 10.42 5.98 -23.68
CA SER A 738 10.63 7.40 -23.96
C SER A 738 12.00 7.57 -24.61
N VAL A 739 12.07 8.44 -25.63
CA VAL A 739 13.29 8.75 -26.38
C VAL A 739 13.63 10.20 -26.13
N THR A 740 14.55 10.45 -25.17
CA THR A 740 14.87 11.80 -24.70
C THR A 740 16.18 12.30 -25.31
N ASN A 741 16.19 13.47 -25.91
CA ASN A 741 17.41 14.08 -26.40
C ASN A 741 18.32 14.49 -25.23
N LYS A 742 19.57 14.09 -25.25
CA LYS A 742 20.51 14.32 -24.15
C LYS A 742 20.82 15.80 -23.92
N LYS A 743 20.90 16.61 -25.00
CA LYS A 743 21.24 18.03 -24.92
C LYS A 743 20.09 18.87 -24.37
N SER A 744 18.87 18.60 -24.82
CA SER A 744 17.68 19.42 -24.51
C SER A 744 16.87 18.89 -23.33
N ALA A 745 17.01 17.62 -22.97
CA ALA A 745 16.13 16.88 -22.07
C ALA A 745 14.65 16.80 -22.54
N LEU A 746 14.38 17.06 -23.83
CA LEU A 746 13.05 16.98 -24.43
C LEU A 746 12.87 15.63 -25.14
N LEU A 747 11.60 15.19 -25.26
CA LEU A 747 11.23 13.90 -25.82
C LEU A 747 10.99 13.97 -27.34
N LEU A 748 11.52 12.98 -28.07
CA LEU A 748 11.12 12.71 -29.46
C LEU A 748 9.60 12.50 -29.50
N THR A 749 8.92 13.31 -30.32
CA THR A 749 7.46 13.36 -30.39
C THR A 749 7.02 13.36 -31.84
N THR A 750 6.08 12.48 -32.20
CA THR A 750 5.37 12.62 -33.49
C THR A 750 4.20 13.58 -33.34
N ALA A 751 3.95 14.41 -34.37
CA ALA A 751 2.89 15.39 -34.31
C ALA A 751 1.47 14.79 -34.31
N SER A 752 1.29 13.60 -34.88
CA SER A 752 0.03 12.86 -34.91
C SER A 752 0.22 11.37 -35.26
N GLY A 753 -0.87 10.59 -35.30
CA GLY A 753 -0.89 9.22 -35.82
C GLY A 753 -1.11 9.09 -37.32
N SER A 754 -0.92 10.17 -38.10
CA SER A 754 -1.09 10.17 -39.57
C SER A 754 0.24 10.00 -40.27
N ASP A 755 0.20 9.50 -41.53
CA ASP A 755 1.38 9.45 -42.37
C ASP A 755 1.87 10.87 -42.70
N GLY A 756 3.18 11.07 -42.67
CA GLY A 756 3.81 12.37 -42.87
C GLY A 756 3.84 13.26 -41.61
N ALA A 757 3.42 12.76 -40.47
CA ALA A 757 3.48 13.55 -39.24
C ALA A 757 4.94 13.86 -38.86
N LEU A 758 5.22 15.15 -38.61
CA LEU A 758 6.57 15.63 -38.34
C LEU A 758 7.10 15.17 -36.99
N ALA A 759 8.35 14.73 -36.98
CA ALA A 759 9.06 14.44 -35.75
C ALA A 759 9.66 15.72 -35.16
N THR A 760 9.38 15.98 -33.89
CA THR A 760 9.85 17.14 -33.13
C THR A 760 10.33 16.72 -31.74
N GLN A 761 11.00 17.62 -31.00
CA GLN A 761 11.23 17.44 -29.58
C GLN A 761 10.25 18.27 -28.74
N GLN A 762 9.65 17.70 -27.71
CA GLN A 762 8.65 18.34 -26.87
C GLN A 762 8.87 18.05 -25.38
N PRO A 763 8.35 18.87 -24.46
CA PRO A 763 8.25 18.51 -23.04
C PRO A 763 7.48 17.21 -22.87
N ASN A 764 7.78 16.47 -21.80
CA ASN A 764 7.04 15.26 -21.47
C ASN A 764 5.58 15.61 -21.14
N SER A 765 4.66 15.06 -21.91
CA SER A 765 3.21 15.23 -21.74
C SER A 765 2.49 13.91 -21.42
N GLY A 766 3.22 12.81 -21.32
CA GLY A 766 2.65 11.46 -21.14
C GLY A 766 1.86 10.92 -22.35
N SER A 767 1.83 11.67 -23.47
CA SER A 767 1.06 11.35 -24.67
C SER A 767 1.54 10.07 -25.35
N ALA A 768 0.61 9.33 -25.98
CA ALA A 768 0.94 8.18 -26.86
C ALA A 768 1.89 8.56 -28.01
N PHE A 769 1.96 9.82 -28.40
CA PHE A 769 2.86 10.35 -29.42
C PHE A 769 4.32 10.48 -28.95
N GLN A 770 4.60 10.22 -27.69
CA GLN A 770 5.93 10.22 -27.05
C GLN A 770 6.36 8.84 -26.58
N ARG A 771 5.55 7.81 -26.84
CA ARG A 771 5.78 6.43 -26.43
C ARG A 771 6.17 5.60 -27.66
N TRP A 772 7.42 5.16 -27.68
CA TRP A 772 8.02 4.49 -28.83
C TRP A 772 8.22 3.01 -28.56
N GLN A 773 7.59 2.13 -29.32
CA GLN A 773 7.97 0.73 -29.38
C GLN A 773 9.27 0.60 -30.17
N ILE A 774 10.26 -0.11 -29.63
CA ILE A 774 11.56 -0.36 -30.25
C ILE A 774 11.71 -1.86 -30.47
N ALA A 775 11.60 -2.30 -31.72
CA ALA A 775 11.60 -3.71 -32.11
C ALA A 775 12.81 -4.10 -32.97
#